data_87db21ab4a055f56d4e2163b5af28a21
#
_entry.id   87db21ab4a055f56d4e2163b5af28a21
#
_cell.length_a   1.000
_cell.length_b   1.000
_cell.length_c   1.000
_cell.angle_alpha   90.00
_cell.angle_beta   90.00
_cell.angle_gamma   90.00
#
_symmetry.space_group_name_H-M   'P 1'
#
loop_
_entity.id
_entity.type
_entity.pdbx_description
1 polymer ?
#
loop_
_entity_poly.entity_id
_entity_poly.type
_entity_poly.pdbx_seq_one_letter_code
_entity_poly.pdbx_strand_id
1 'polypeptide(L)'
;MKNEYIKIRGAKEHNLKDVSLDIPRDKLVVLTGLSGSGKSSLAFDTIYAEGQRRYMESLSSYARMFLGQVEKPDVESIEGLSPAISIDQKSTNRNPRSTVGTVTEIYDYMRLLYARVGIPHCPKCGKAIHKQSIDQMVDRVMLLPEKTKFQILAPIVKGKKGRHEKVLASAKKSGYVRVIIDGNVYELSEDIELDKNIKHSIDIVIDRLVIKEGIERRLTDSLEAALGLGEGYANIDVIDKEIIKFSQNFACPDCGISIDEVEPRTFSFNNPFGACPDCVGLGYTMEFDEELMIPDKSLSINEGAIIAMGWQSCNDKKSFTNAVLRGLCEKFDFDLDTPFEKYPKKIQDIILYGTDKEINVSYESQRGKGIYPVVFEGLIKNVERRYKETYSDSAKAEYEQFMRIKSCKSCGGKRLKKEALAVTLGDKNIYDATDMSTLKFRKFIDELELDEMQKAIGSLILKEIRARVSFLIDVGLDYLSLSRNTGTLSGGEAQRIRLATQIGSGLQGVAYILDEPSIGLHQRDNDKLLATLKHLRDIGNSVIVVEHDEDTMMEADYIVDIGPGAGEHGGRVIATGTAKEIMENENSITGKYLSGKIKIEVPRERRKPSGFIKVKGAAHNNLKNINVDFPLGIMTCVTGVSGSGKSSLVNEILYKALAKKLNKSNLIAGKYKTIEGLEQLDKIIAIDQSPIGRTPRSNPATYTGVFDMIRDLFASTVDAKAKGYTKGRFSFNVKGGRCESCSGDGIIKIEMHFLPDVYVPCEVCGGKRYNRETLDVKYKGKSIYDILEMTVEEALEFFKHIPTIQRKIQTLYDVGLSYIKLGQPSTQLSGGEAQRIKLATELSKRGTGKTIYILDEPTTGLHFADVHKLVDILRRLCDSGNTVIVIEHNLDVIKTADYIIDIGPEGGDGGGTVVAAGTPEEIVKVENSYTGKYVKKYLEV
;
A
#
# COMPACT_ATOMS: atom_id res chain seq x y z
N MET A 1 -12.17 29.39 -34.63
CA MET A 1 -12.96 29.69 -33.42
C MET A 1 -12.60 28.64 -32.39
N LYS A 2 -12.21 29.04 -31.18
CA LYS A 2 -12.02 28.08 -30.09
C LYS A 2 -13.37 27.48 -29.76
N ASN A 3 -13.55 26.16 -29.83
CA ASN A 3 -14.77 25.52 -29.36
C ASN A 3 -14.91 25.83 -27.86
N GLU A 4 -15.93 26.56 -27.47
CA GLU A 4 -16.17 26.94 -26.05
C GLU A 4 -16.81 25.81 -25.25
N TYR A 5 -17.31 24.77 -25.91
CA TYR A 5 -18.03 23.64 -25.32
C TYR A 5 -17.51 22.30 -25.82
N ILE A 6 -17.53 21.31 -24.94
CA ILE A 6 -17.48 19.87 -25.29
C ILE A 6 -18.92 19.46 -25.55
N LYS A 7 -19.27 19.17 -26.81
CA LYS A 7 -20.63 18.82 -27.22
C LYS A 7 -20.76 17.32 -27.33
N ILE A 8 -21.58 16.73 -26.49
CA ILE A 8 -21.86 15.29 -26.45
C ILE A 8 -23.24 15.08 -27.07
N ARG A 9 -23.37 14.12 -27.99
CA ARG A 9 -24.64 13.76 -28.65
C ARG A 9 -24.83 12.27 -28.62
N GLY A 10 -26.00 11.83 -28.15
CA GLY A 10 -26.44 10.46 -28.21
C GLY A 10 -25.59 9.48 -27.41
N ALA A 11 -25.17 9.80 -26.17
CA ALA A 11 -24.41 8.86 -25.32
C ALA A 11 -25.35 7.80 -24.72
N LYS A 12 -25.01 6.50 -24.97
CA LYS A 12 -25.82 5.33 -24.57
C LYS A 12 -25.04 4.27 -23.82
N GLU A 13 -23.86 4.62 -23.33
CA GLU A 13 -22.99 3.69 -22.60
C GLU A 13 -23.67 3.22 -21.31
N HIS A 14 -23.66 1.92 -21.04
CA HIS A 14 -24.27 1.26 -19.87
C HIS A 14 -25.75 1.64 -19.67
N ASN A 15 -26.04 2.44 -18.62
CA ASN A 15 -27.40 2.87 -18.29
C ASN A 15 -27.78 4.25 -18.83
N LEU A 16 -26.91 4.90 -19.61
CA LEU A 16 -27.20 6.20 -20.21
C LEU A 16 -28.30 6.09 -21.26
N LYS A 17 -29.24 7.05 -21.24
CA LYS A 17 -30.45 7.06 -22.10
C LYS A 17 -30.36 8.18 -23.10
N ASP A 18 -29.54 8.01 -24.13
CA ASP A 18 -29.45 8.96 -25.25
C ASP A 18 -29.09 10.38 -24.77
N VAL A 19 -28.04 10.47 -23.93
CA VAL A 19 -27.66 11.72 -23.28
C VAL A 19 -26.99 12.66 -24.28
N SER A 20 -27.55 13.86 -24.39
CA SER A 20 -27.00 14.96 -25.20
C SER A 20 -26.84 16.18 -24.29
N LEU A 21 -25.62 16.72 -24.22
CA LEU A 21 -25.32 17.90 -23.39
C LEU A 21 -24.09 18.66 -23.89
N ASP A 22 -24.00 19.92 -23.50
CA ASP A 22 -22.88 20.82 -23.79
C ASP A 22 -22.16 21.18 -22.48
N ILE A 23 -20.91 20.75 -22.33
CA ILE A 23 -20.06 21.01 -21.15
C ILE A 23 -19.12 22.17 -21.51
N PRO A 24 -19.10 23.26 -20.71
CA PRO A 24 -18.21 24.38 -20.96
C PRO A 24 -16.74 23.97 -20.76
N ARG A 25 -15.87 24.42 -21.68
CA ARG A 25 -14.42 24.17 -21.60
C ARG A 25 -13.74 25.16 -20.66
N ASP A 26 -12.54 24.79 -20.20
CA ASP A 26 -11.71 25.60 -19.35
C ASP A 26 -12.43 26.03 -18.04
N LYS A 27 -13.26 25.13 -17.50
CA LYS A 27 -14.10 25.27 -16.31
C LYS A 27 -13.98 24.09 -15.38
N LEU A 28 -14.30 24.32 -14.10
CA LEU A 28 -14.51 23.27 -13.12
C LEU A 28 -15.96 22.79 -13.21
N VAL A 29 -16.13 21.57 -13.73
CA VAL A 29 -17.44 20.95 -13.97
C VAL A 29 -17.64 19.79 -13.03
N VAL A 30 -18.74 19.76 -12.29
CA VAL A 30 -19.09 18.66 -11.40
C VAL A 30 -20.22 17.83 -11.98
N LEU A 31 -19.99 16.52 -12.11
CA LEU A 31 -21.01 15.53 -12.45
C LEU A 31 -21.52 14.91 -11.15
N THR A 32 -22.79 15.11 -10.84
CA THR A 32 -23.42 14.65 -9.60
C THR A 32 -24.69 13.84 -9.85
N GLY A 33 -25.29 13.28 -8.80
CA GLY A 33 -26.52 12.47 -8.83
C GLY A 33 -26.41 11.20 -7.98
N LEU A 34 -27.45 10.41 -7.86
CA LEU A 34 -27.54 9.21 -7.05
C LEU A 34 -26.45 8.17 -7.41
N SER A 35 -26.06 7.33 -6.46
CA SER A 35 -25.18 6.18 -6.73
C SER A 35 -25.83 5.28 -7.80
N GLY A 36 -25.06 4.90 -8.84
CA GLY A 36 -25.60 4.12 -9.97
C GLY A 36 -26.46 4.91 -10.98
N SER A 37 -26.49 6.25 -10.93
CA SER A 37 -27.25 7.07 -11.89
C SER A 37 -26.64 7.20 -13.28
N GLY A 38 -25.36 6.80 -13.48
CA GLY A 38 -24.65 6.87 -14.76
C GLY A 38 -23.55 7.94 -14.85
N LYS A 39 -23.17 8.57 -13.72
CA LYS A 39 -22.10 9.59 -13.65
C LYS A 39 -20.77 9.08 -14.22
N SER A 40 -20.30 7.96 -13.70
CA SER A 40 -19.03 7.35 -14.10
C SER A 40 -19.09 6.86 -15.56
N SER A 41 -20.25 6.35 -16.01
CA SER A 41 -20.47 5.97 -17.41
C SER A 41 -20.32 7.16 -18.36
N LEU A 42 -20.82 8.35 -17.96
CA LEU A 42 -20.64 9.56 -18.75
C LEU A 42 -19.19 10.07 -18.69
N ALA A 43 -18.59 10.14 -17.49
CA ALA A 43 -17.26 10.71 -17.27
C ALA A 43 -16.15 9.84 -17.88
N PHE A 44 -16.12 8.54 -17.51
CA PHE A 44 -15.01 7.64 -17.81
C PHE A 44 -15.29 6.79 -19.05
N ASP A 45 -16.44 6.12 -19.12
CA ASP A 45 -16.74 5.18 -20.18
C ASP A 45 -17.14 5.89 -21.49
N THR A 46 -17.53 7.19 -21.42
CA THR A 46 -17.88 8.00 -22.60
C THR A 46 -16.84 9.09 -22.90
N ILE A 47 -16.68 10.10 -22.02
CA ILE A 47 -15.83 11.28 -22.31
C ILE A 47 -14.34 10.90 -22.32
N TYR A 48 -13.87 10.24 -21.26
CA TYR A 48 -12.46 9.83 -21.18
C TYR A 48 -12.12 8.79 -22.24
N ALA A 49 -12.95 7.75 -22.40
CA ALA A 49 -12.72 6.69 -23.36
C ALA A 49 -12.60 7.22 -24.81
N GLU A 50 -13.47 8.16 -25.22
CA GLU A 50 -13.36 8.80 -26.53
C GLU A 50 -12.13 9.70 -26.65
N GLY A 51 -11.76 10.43 -25.61
CA GLY A 51 -10.54 11.24 -25.58
C GLY A 51 -9.28 10.40 -25.71
N GLN A 52 -9.22 9.29 -24.98
CA GLN A 52 -8.12 8.32 -25.06
C GLN A 52 -8.06 7.65 -26.43
N ARG A 53 -9.21 7.23 -26.98
CA ARG A 53 -9.31 6.62 -28.31
C ARG A 53 -8.73 7.54 -29.39
N ARG A 54 -9.13 8.82 -29.41
CA ARG A 54 -8.61 9.82 -30.38
C ARG A 54 -7.11 10.05 -30.21
N TYR A 55 -6.63 10.11 -28.98
CA TYR A 55 -5.19 10.23 -28.72
C TYR A 55 -4.45 9.01 -29.27
N MET A 56 -4.94 7.80 -29.00
CA MET A 56 -4.37 6.55 -29.49
C MET A 56 -4.37 6.47 -31.01
N GLU A 57 -5.43 6.93 -31.67
CA GLU A 57 -5.51 6.98 -33.14
C GLU A 57 -4.48 7.93 -33.76
N SER A 58 -4.06 8.96 -33.04
CA SER A 58 -3.02 9.89 -33.49
C SER A 58 -1.60 9.30 -33.45
N LEU A 59 -1.41 8.18 -32.72
CA LEU A 59 -0.12 7.51 -32.60
C LEU A 59 0.22 6.64 -33.82
N SER A 60 1.51 6.33 -33.98
CA SER A 60 1.95 5.43 -35.04
C SER A 60 1.31 4.03 -34.93
N SER A 61 1.16 3.32 -36.06
CA SER A 61 0.61 1.95 -36.08
C SER A 61 1.38 0.99 -35.17
N TYR A 62 2.68 1.19 -35.04
CA TYR A 62 3.55 0.42 -34.15
C TYR A 62 3.19 0.67 -32.68
N ALA A 63 3.06 1.91 -32.24
CA ALA A 63 2.66 2.26 -30.88
C ALA A 63 1.26 1.72 -30.53
N ARG A 64 0.31 1.79 -31.47
CA ARG A 64 -1.06 1.24 -31.30
C ARG A 64 -1.07 -0.27 -31.07
N MET A 65 -0.16 -1.01 -31.72
CA MET A 65 -0.06 -2.46 -31.57
C MET A 65 0.36 -2.86 -30.12
N PHE A 66 1.16 -2.04 -29.43
CA PHE A 66 1.57 -2.28 -28.05
C PHE A 66 0.55 -1.81 -27.01
N LEU A 67 -0.20 -0.76 -27.31
CA LEU A 67 -1.14 -0.14 -26.36
C LEU A 67 -2.54 -0.76 -26.39
N GLY A 68 -2.83 -1.64 -27.37
CA GLY A 68 -4.11 -2.29 -27.56
C GLY A 68 -5.13 -1.39 -28.32
N GLN A 69 -6.21 -2.00 -28.75
CA GLN A 69 -7.34 -1.25 -29.33
C GLN A 69 -8.27 -0.82 -28.21
N VAL A 70 -8.59 0.47 -28.17
CA VAL A 70 -9.63 1.02 -27.30
C VAL A 70 -10.94 0.94 -28.07
N GLU A 71 -11.95 0.27 -27.54
CA GLU A 71 -13.28 0.19 -28.15
C GLU A 71 -13.89 1.59 -28.23
N LYS A 72 -14.65 1.84 -29.30
CA LYS A 72 -15.39 3.11 -29.45
C LYS A 72 -16.55 3.09 -28.46
N PRO A 73 -16.70 4.10 -27.59
CA PRO A 73 -17.85 4.18 -26.69
C PRO A 73 -19.16 4.33 -27.51
N ASP A 74 -20.26 3.87 -26.94
CA ASP A 74 -21.59 3.99 -27.54
C ASP A 74 -22.09 5.44 -27.42
N VAL A 75 -21.61 6.27 -28.35
CA VAL A 75 -21.93 7.69 -28.48
C VAL A 75 -21.97 8.08 -29.95
N GLU A 76 -22.94 8.90 -30.33
CA GLU A 76 -23.06 9.36 -31.72
C GLU A 76 -21.89 10.27 -32.10
N SER A 77 -21.65 11.32 -31.33
CA SER A 77 -20.50 12.21 -31.53
C SER A 77 -20.11 12.96 -30.26
N ILE A 78 -18.81 13.28 -30.12
CA ILE A 78 -18.29 14.24 -29.14
C ILE A 78 -17.43 15.25 -29.92
N GLU A 79 -17.78 16.52 -29.84
CA GLU A 79 -17.04 17.62 -30.46
C GLU A 79 -16.33 18.45 -29.37
N GLY A 80 -15.23 19.12 -29.72
CA GLY A 80 -14.52 20.04 -28.84
C GLY A 80 -13.72 19.36 -27.70
N LEU A 81 -13.56 18.03 -27.73
CA LEU A 81 -12.85 17.29 -26.71
C LEU A 81 -11.32 17.51 -26.83
N SER A 82 -10.70 17.89 -25.74
CA SER A 82 -9.23 17.97 -25.57
C SER A 82 -8.64 16.59 -25.24
N PRO A 83 -7.31 16.40 -25.36
CA PRO A 83 -6.65 15.22 -24.79
C PRO A 83 -7.10 15.03 -23.34
N ALA A 84 -7.52 13.83 -23.00
CA ALA A 84 -8.11 13.53 -21.70
C ALA A 84 -7.16 12.74 -20.81
N ILE A 85 -7.08 13.10 -19.52
CA ILE A 85 -6.32 12.40 -18.48
C ILE A 85 -7.30 11.98 -17.39
N SER A 86 -7.32 10.69 -17.08
CA SER A 86 -8.12 10.13 -16.00
C SER A 86 -7.31 10.00 -14.70
N ILE A 87 -7.93 10.39 -13.60
CA ILE A 87 -7.40 10.16 -12.25
C ILE A 87 -8.47 9.42 -11.45
N ASP A 88 -8.46 8.09 -11.61
CA ASP A 88 -9.40 7.18 -10.97
C ASP A 88 -8.93 6.71 -9.57
N GLN A 89 -9.84 6.11 -8.81
CA GLN A 89 -9.56 5.57 -7.48
C GLN A 89 -9.05 4.13 -7.50
N LYS A 90 -9.36 3.35 -8.55
CA LYS A 90 -9.25 1.88 -8.56
C LYS A 90 -7.82 1.32 -8.66
N SER A 91 -6.84 2.07 -9.13
CA SER A 91 -5.52 1.55 -9.43
C SER A 91 -4.49 1.87 -8.33
N THR A 92 -4.53 1.17 -7.20
CA THR A 92 -3.38 1.14 -6.29
C THR A 92 -2.29 0.24 -6.89
N ASN A 93 -1.13 0.82 -7.18
CA ASN A 93 0.02 0.04 -7.64
C ASN A 93 0.49 -0.87 -6.49
N ARG A 94 0.29 -2.18 -6.65
CA ARG A 94 0.68 -3.20 -5.65
C ARG A 94 2.16 -3.60 -5.74
N ASN A 95 2.95 -2.95 -6.57
CA ASN A 95 4.35 -3.26 -6.68
C ASN A 95 5.07 -2.89 -5.35
N PRO A 96 5.66 -3.85 -4.63
CA PRO A 96 6.30 -3.60 -3.33
C PRO A 96 7.55 -2.71 -3.42
N ARG A 97 8.05 -2.46 -4.62
CA ARG A 97 9.19 -1.56 -4.87
C ARG A 97 8.78 -0.12 -5.17
N SER A 98 7.50 0.14 -5.45
CA SER A 98 7.01 1.50 -5.70
C SER A 98 6.87 2.27 -4.39
N THR A 99 7.39 3.49 -4.35
CA THR A 99 7.27 4.43 -3.22
C THR A 99 6.64 5.75 -3.70
N VAL A 100 6.17 6.56 -2.77
CA VAL A 100 5.67 7.91 -3.07
C VAL A 100 6.71 8.68 -3.89
N GLY A 101 7.98 8.67 -3.46
CA GLY A 101 9.07 9.36 -4.15
C GLY A 101 9.34 8.87 -5.58
N THR A 102 9.15 7.57 -5.86
CA THR A 102 9.35 7.03 -7.22
C THR A 102 8.17 7.33 -8.14
N VAL A 103 6.95 7.32 -7.63
CA VAL A 103 5.75 7.65 -8.44
C VAL A 103 5.67 9.14 -8.78
N THR A 104 6.15 10.00 -7.87
CA THR A 104 6.20 11.46 -8.08
C THR A 104 7.47 11.92 -8.81
N GLU A 105 8.34 11.00 -9.20
CA GLU A 105 9.65 11.25 -9.81
C GLU A 105 10.64 12.04 -8.91
N ILE A 106 10.23 12.46 -7.72
CA ILE A 106 11.08 13.19 -6.78
C ILE A 106 12.33 12.39 -6.46
N TYR A 107 12.21 11.05 -6.32
CA TYR A 107 13.33 10.17 -6.03
C TYR A 107 14.38 10.15 -7.14
N ASP A 108 14.00 10.34 -8.40
CA ASP A 108 14.93 10.38 -9.53
C ASP A 108 15.78 11.65 -9.48
N TYR A 109 15.17 12.79 -9.16
CA TYR A 109 15.90 14.04 -8.91
C TYR A 109 16.80 13.94 -7.66
N MET A 110 16.34 13.25 -6.60
CA MET A 110 17.15 13.01 -5.41
C MET A 110 18.38 12.16 -5.72
N ARG A 111 18.23 11.10 -6.51
CA ARG A 111 19.37 10.27 -6.94
C ARG A 111 20.40 11.11 -7.71
N LEU A 112 19.91 11.98 -8.59
CA LEU A 112 20.79 12.88 -9.34
C LEU A 112 21.49 13.89 -8.42
N LEU A 113 20.75 14.48 -7.48
CA LEU A 113 21.30 15.44 -6.51
C LEU A 113 22.40 14.80 -5.65
N TYR A 114 22.12 13.62 -5.04
CA TYR A 114 23.11 12.92 -4.22
C TYR A 114 24.32 12.45 -5.01
N ALA A 115 24.16 12.09 -6.28
CA ALA A 115 25.27 11.68 -7.13
C ALA A 115 26.18 12.85 -7.52
N ARG A 116 25.64 14.09 -7.61
CA ARG A 116 26.40 15.26 -8.10
C ARG A 116 26.89 16.19 -7.00
N VAL A 117 26.14 16.26 -5.90
CA VAL A 117 26.37 17.23 -4.81
C VAL A 117 26.67 16.54 -3.48
N GLY A 118 26.31 15.26 -3.34
CA GLY A 118 26.52 14.50 -2.12
C GLY A 118 27.99 14.23 -1.80
N ILE A 119 28.31 14.20 -0.52
CA ILE A 119 29.65 13.94 0.00
C ILE A 119 29.74 12.48 0.43
N PRO A 120 30.58 11.65 -0.22
CA PRO A 120 30.79 10.27 0.19
C PRO A 120 31.56 10.18 1.50
N HIS A 121 31.17 9.27 2.36
CA HIS A 121 31.82 8.97 3.63
C HIS A 121 32.23 7.50 3.69
N CYS A 122 33.24 7.16 4.47
CA CYS A 122 33.62 5.80 4.71
C CYS A 122 32.54 5.04 5.49
N PRO A 123 31.96 3.94 4.98
CA PRO A 123 30.90 3.21 5.68
C PRO A 123 31.37 2.56 6.99
N LYS A 124 32.71 2.50 7.26
CA LYS A 124 33.29 1.92 8.47
C LYS A 124 33.67 2.96 9.50
N CYS A 125 34.36 4.02 9.12
CA CYS A 125 34.89 5.04 10.05
C CYS A 125 34.16 6.40 9.98
N GLY A 126 33.25 6.61 9.01
CA GLY A 126 32.48 7.83 8.86
C GLY A 126 33.26 9.06 8.30
N LYS A 127 34.57 8.95 8.01
CA LYS A 127 35.34 10.08 7.46
C LYS A 127 34.90 10.37 6.04
N ALA A 128 34.83 11.67 5.69
CA ALA A 128 34.56 12.11 4.33
C ALA A 128 35.67 11.64 3.38
N ILE A 129 35.27 11.20 2.21
CA ILE A 129 36.15 10.70 1.17
C ILE A 129 36.09 11.65 -0.01
N HIS A 130 37.26 12.17 -0.41
CA HIS A 130 37.42 13.05 -1.56
C HIS A 130 38.40 12.43 -2.56
N LYS A 131 38.14 12.62 -3.85
CA LYS A 131 39.17 12.39 -4.88
C LYS A 131 40.25 13.47 -4.69
N GLN A 132 41.50 13.05 -4.62
CA GLN A 132 42.62 13.97 -4.54
C GLN A 132 43.24 14.11 -5.93
N SER A 133 43.41 15.33 -6.41
CA SER A 133 44.24 15.56 -7.62
C SER A 133 45.73 15.43 -7.29
N ILE A 134 46.52 15.14 -8.28
CA ILE A 134 48.00 15.02 -8.12
C ILE A 134 48.55 16.33 -7.56
N ASP A 135 48.09 17.49 -8.06
CA ASP A 135 48.50 18.79 -7.54
C ASP A 135 48.23 18.95 -6.05
N GLN A 136 47.03 18.56 -5.59
CA GLN A 136 46.67 18.59 -4.15
C GLN A 136 47.57 17.66 -3.33
N MET A 137 47.96 16.49 -3.89
CA MET A 137 48.89 15.59 -3.24
C MET A 137 50.28 16.17 -3.12
N VAL A 138 50.77 16.81 -4.20
CA VAL A 138 52.05 17.52 -4.24
C VAL A 138 52.07 18.67 -3.23
N ASP A 139 51.05 19.55 -3.24
CA ASP A 139 50.91 20.65 -2.29
C ASP A 139 50.97 20.17 -0.84
N ARG A 140 50.27 19.04 -0.54
CA ARG A 140 50.25 18.48 0.82
C ARG A 140 51.61 17.90 1.23
N VAL A 141 52.37 17.33 0.30
CA VAL A 141 53.74 16.84 0.58
C VAL A 141 54.71 18.04 0.73
N MET A 142 54.54 19.09 -0.04
CA MET A 142 55.36 20.29 0.04
C MET A 142 55.14 21.09 1.35
N LEU A 143 54.08 20.87 2.07
CA LEU A 143 53.84 21.41 3.45
C LEU A 143 54.73 20.79 4.53
N LEU A 144 55.45 19.70 4.19
CA LEU A 144 56.37 19.06 5.16
C LEU A 144 57.57 19.98 5.37
N PRO A 145 58.22 19.95 6.58
CA PRO A 145 59.40 20.78 6.86
C PRO A 145 60.56 20.57 5.87
N GLU A 146 61.29 21.62 5.52
CA GLU A 146 62.47 21.48 4.71
C GLU A 146 63.47 20.44 5.23
N LYS A 147 64.16 19.76 4.32
CA LYS A 147 65.12 18.64 4.60
C LYS A 147 64.47 17.37 5.11
N THR A 148 63.12 17.27 5.15
CA THR A 148 62.43 16.04 5.48
C THR A 148 62.73 14.99 4.38
N LYS A 149 63.21 13.82 4.78
CA LYS A 149 63.44 12.68 3.89
C LYS A 149 62.20 11.81 3.82
N PHE A 150 61.72 11.48 2.63
CA PHE A 150 60.58 10.61 2.41
C PHE A 150 60.77 9.71 1.19
N GLN A 151 60.01 8.65 1.13
CA GLN A 151 59.94 7.76 -0.02
C GLN A 151 58.49 7.65 -0.52
N ILE A 152 58.35 7.52 -1.84
CA ILE A 152 57.08 7.40 -2.54
C ILE A 152 56.85 5.93 -2.82
N LEU A 153 55.74 5.40 -2.36
CA LEU A 153 55.39 3.99 -2.40
C LEU A 153 54.15 3.73 -3.25
N ALA A 154 54.19 2.71 -4.09
CA ALA A 154 53.04 2.19 -4.79
C ALA A 154 52.56 0.92 -4.11
N PRO A 155 51.40 0.92 -3.41
CA PRO A 155 50.84 -0.24 -2.75
C PRO A 155 50.16 -1.18 -3.75
N ILE A 156 50.82 -2.31 -4.09
CA ILE A 156 50.32 -3.25 -5.11
C ILE A 156 49.55 -4.41 -4.50
N VAL A 157 49.96 -4.87 -3.30
CA VAL A 157 49.27 -5.94 -2.59
C VAL A 157 48.91 -5.45 -1.20
N LYS A 158 47.63 -5.52 -0.85
CA LYS A 158 47.10 -5.10 0.48
C LYS A 158 46.48 -6.29 1.21
N GLY A 159 47.22 -6.89 2.13
CA GLY A 159 46.72 -7.93 3.04
C GLY A 159 46.16 -9.19 2.35
N LYS A 160 46.74 -9.61 1.21
CA LYS A 160 46.32 -10.80 0.45
C LYS A 160 47.26 -11.99 0.74
N LYS A 161 46.68 -13.19 0.85
CA LYS A 161 47.46 -14.43 0.94
C LYS A 161 48.06 -14.79 -0.44
N GLY A 162 49.26 -15.36 -0.43
CA GLY A 162 49.91 -15.81 -1.66
C GLY A 162 51.40 -15.55 -1.65
N ARG A 163 52.17 -16.21 -2.55
CA ARG A 163 53.61 -15.98 -2.73
C ARG A 163 53.92 -14.71 -3.53
N HIS A 164 52.96 -14.17 -4.27
CA HIS A 164 53.06 -12.95 -5.10
C HIS A 164 54.26 -12.86 -6.04
N GLU A 165 54.86 -14.02 -6.43
CA GLU A 165 56.05 -14.12 -7.29
C GLU A 165 55.90 -13.35 -8.61
N LYS A 166 54.73 -13.43 -9.24
CA LYS A 166 54.42 -12.69 -10.49
C LYS A 166 54.47 -11.18 -10.34
N VAL A 167 54.00 -10.66 -9.18
CA VAL A 167 53.98 -9.24 -8.88
C VAL A 167 55.42 -8.74 -8.67
N LEU A 168 56.22 -9.47 -7.90
CA LEU A 168 57.62 -9.15 -7.64
C LEU A 168 58.45 -9.24 -8.91
N ALA A 169 58.26 -10.26 -9.76
CA ALA A 169 58.94 -10.42 -11.04
C ALA A 169 58.58 -9.29 -12.04
N SER A 170 57.29 -8.84 -12.05
CA SER A 170 56.83 -7.71 -12.87
C SER A 170 57.48 -6.40 -12.42
N ALA A 171 57.57 -6.17 -11.13
CA ALA A 171 58.23 -4.99 -10.56
C ALA A 171 59.72 -4.96 -10.90
N LYS A 172 60.41 -6.10 -10.77
CA LYS A 172 61.82 -6.27 -11.14
C LYS A 172 62.04 -5.99 -12.64
N LYS A 173 61.18 -6.53 -13.50
CA LYS A 173 61.23 -6.32 -14.96
C LYS A 173 61.00 -4.87 -15.36
N SER A 174 60.18 -4.12 -14.61
CA SER A 174 59.93 -2.69 -14.82
C SER A 174 61.05 -1.80 -14.30
N GLY A 175 62.16 -2.35 -13.77
CA GLY A 175 63.32 -1.60 -13.36
C GLY A 175 63.30 -1.03 -11.93
N TYR A 176 62.32 -1.40 -11.13
CA TYR A 176 62.31 -1.02 -9.70
C TYR A 176 63.32 -1.83 -8.90
N VAL A 177 63.95 -1.19 -7.93
CA VAL A 177 65.08 -1.77 -7.19
C VAL A 177 64.65 -2.29 -5.81
N ARG A 178 63.70 -1.65 -5.17
CA ARG A 178 63.28 -1.92 -3.77
C ARG A 178 61.79 -2.09 -3.60
N VAL A 179 61.44 -2.94 -2.66
CA VAL A 179 60.10 -3.24 -2.25
C VAL A 179 60.02 -3.27 -0.73
N ILE A 180 58.89 -2.82 -0.16
CA ILE A 180 58.58 -2.98 1.26
C ILE A 180 57.52 -4.09 1.39
N ILE A 181 57.86 -5.14 2.13
CA ILE A 181 56.98 -6.27 2.38
C ILE A 181 56.76 -6.37 3.89
N ASP A 182 55.50 -6.23 4.29
CA ASP A 182 55.07 -6.28 5.70
C ASP A 182 55.89 -5.34 6.62
N GLY A 183 56.27 -4.16 6.08
CA GLY A 183 57.07 -3.15 6.78
C GLY A 183 58.58 -3.29 6.69
N ASN A 184 59.10 -4.38 6.10
CA ASN A 184 60.54 -4.60 5.92
C ASN A 184 60.98 -4.29 4.47
N VAL A 185 62.13 -3.64 4.31
CA VAL A 185 62.70 -3.27 3.00
C VAL A 185 63.50 -4.45 2.45
N TYR A 186 63.23 -4.84 1.19
CA TYR A 186 63.94 -5.86 0.44
C TYR A 186 64.46 -5.30 -0.88
N GLU A 187 65.58 -5.82 -1.36
CA GLU A 187 66.02 -5.53 -2.71
C GLU A 187 65.46 -6.56 -3.70
N LEU A 188 64.81 -6.09 -4.79
CA LEU A 188 64.24 -6.98 -5.82
C LEU A 188 65.33 -7.80 -6.57
N SER A 189 66.62 -7.55 -6.34
CA SER A 189 67.72 -8.39 -6.76
C SER A 189 67.83 -9.69 -5.99
N GLU A 190 67.35 -9.72 -4.74
CA GLU A 190 67.38 -10.87 -3.87
C GLU A 190 66.23 -11.86 -4.16
N ASP A 191 66.40 -13.13 -3.80
CA ASP A 191 65.33 -14.12 -3.87
C ASP A 191 64.42 -13.97 -2.68
N ILE A 192 63.23 -13.45 -2.92
CA ILE A 192 62.22 -13.18 -1.89
C ILE A 192 61.19 -14.30 -1.88
N GLU A 193 61.25 -15.17 -0.88
CA GLU A 193 60.26 -16.22 -0.65
C GLU A 193 59.21 -15.79 0.36
N LEU A 194 57.93 -15.81 -0.03
CA LEU A 194 56.77 -15.45 0.84
C LEU A 194 55.92 -16.68 1.15
N ASP A 195 55.41 -16.78 2.39
CA ASP A 195 54.52 -17.86 2.79
C ASP A 195 53.11 -17.65 2.18
N LYS A 196 52.67 -18.66 1.43
CA LYS A 196 51.34 -18.63 0.75
C LYS A 196 50.15 -18.56 1.71
N ASN A 197 50.32 -18.90 2.98
CA ASN A 197 49.25 -18.97 3.99
C ASN A 197 49.12 -17.68 4.81
N ILE A 198 50.12 -16.81 4.76
CA ILE A 198 50.14 -15.52 5.46
C ILE A 198 49.63 -14.42 4.55
N LYS A 199 49.01 -13.40 5.13
CA LYS A 199 48.59 -12.20 4.41
C LYS A 199 49.75 -11.24 4.31
N HIS A 200 50.14 -10.88 3.08
CA HIS A 200 51.22 -9.95 2.81
C HIS A 200 50.70 -8.61 2.30
N SER A 201 51.40 -7.54 2.65
CA SER A 201 51.26 -6.21 2.07
C SER A 201 52.57 -5.86 1.36
N ILE A 202 52.47 -5.44 0.08
CA ILE A 202 53.63 -5.20 -0.76
C ILE A 202 53.51 -3.81 -1.35
N ASP A 203 54.49 -2.93 -1.02
CA ASP A 203 54.61 -1.58 -1.53
C ASP A 203 55.90 -1.45 -2.33
N ILE A 204 55.85 -1.03 -3.60
CA ILE A 204 57.04 -0.77 -4.41
C ILE A 204 57.53 0.64 -4.10
N VAL A 205 58.85 0.79 -3.88
CA VAL A 205 59.49 2.07 -3.70
C VAL A 205 59.75 2.69 -5.07
N ILE A 206 59.02 3.77 -5.37
CA ILE A 206 59.13 4.47 -6.67
C ILE A 206 60.27 5.44 -6.67
N ASP A 207 60.37 6.32 -5.65
CA ASP A 207 61.43 7.30 -5.51
C ASP A 207 61.73 7.64 -4.04
N ARG A 208 62.90 8.22 -3.77
CA ARG A 208 63.35 8.72 -2.48
C ARG A 208 63.77 10.15 -2.62
N LEU A 209 63.04 11.05 -1.94
CA LEU A 209 63.19 12.48 -2.09
C LEU A 209 63.44 13.15 -0.74
N VAL A 210 63.98 14.39 -0.85
CA VAL A 210 64.14 15.28 0.31
C VAL A 210 63.45 16.59 -0.01
N ILE A 211 62.63 17.11 0.90
CA ILE A 211 61.95 18.40 0.73
C ILE A 211 62.97 19.49 0.58
N LYS A 212 62.95 20.14 -0.63
CA LYS A 212 63.72 21.31 -0.98
C LYS A 212 62.98 22.08 -2.09
N GLU A 213 63.28 23.33 -2.26
CA GLU A 213 62.73 24.15 -3.34
C GLU A 213 63.03 23.53 -4.73
N GLY A 214 62.04 23.46 -5.60
CA GLY A 214 62.16 22.99 -6.98
C GLY A 214 62.05 21.47 -7.18
N ILE A 215 61.57 20.68 -6.19
CA ILE A 215 61.33 19.23 -6.34
C ILE A 215 59.96 18.91 -6.90
N GLU A 216 59.03 19.90 -7.02
CA GLU A 216 57.65 19.69 -7.35
C GLU A 216 57.46 18.87 -8.60
N ARG A 217 58.20 19.17 -9.68
CA ARG A 217 58.08 18.42 -10.94
C ARG A 217 58.45 16.95 -10.78
N ARG A 218 59.56 16.66 -10.06
CA ARG A 218 59.98 15.27 -9.83
C ARG A 218 59.04 14.54 -8.91
N LEU A 219 58.49 15.25 -7.92
CA LEU A 219 57.46 14.71 -7.00
C LEU A 219 56.20 14.39 -7.78
N THR A 220 55.74 15.22 -8.70
CA THR A 220 54.57 14.99 -9.57
C THR A 220 54.81 13.72 -10.43
N ASP A 221 55.92 13.63 -11.14
CA ASP A 221 56.28 12.50 -12.01
C ASP A 221 56.32 11.17 -11.20
N SER A 222 56.86 11.22 -9.99
CA SER A 222 56.96 10.06 -9.10
C SER A 222 55.61 9.64 -8.48
N LEU A 223 54.73 10.64 -8.17
CA LEU A 223 53.38 10.36 -7.72
C LEU A 223 52.54 9.77 -8.86
N GLU A 224 52.65 10.28 -10.08
CA GLU A 224 51.96 9.72 -11.25
C GLU A 224 52.34 8.26 -11.46
N ALA A 225 53.63 7.95 -11.39
CA ALA A 225 54.13 6.57 -11.52
C ALA A 225 53.59 5.70 -10.37
N ALA A 226 53.59 6.20 -9.16
CA ALA A 226 53.05 5.48 -7.98
C ALA A 226 51.57 5.19 -8.12
N LEU A 227 50.77 6.19 -8.51
CA LEU A 227 49.33 6.07 -8.71
C LEU A 227 49.00 5.12 -9.88
N GLY A 228 49.75 5.15 -10.95
CA GLY A 228 49.60 4.24 -12.10
C GLY A 228 49.86 2.78 -11.72
N LEU A 229 50.87 2.49 -10.91
CA LEU A 229 51.18 1.15 -10.43
C LEU A 229 50.27 0.67 -9.29
N GLY A 230 49.96 1.60 -8.39
CA GLY A 230 49.10 1.31 -7.20
C GLY A 230 47.62 1.37 -7.47
N GLU A 231 47.19 1.31 -8.75
CA GLU A 231 45.75 1.36 -9.13
C GLU A 231 45.02 2.56 -8.53
N GLY A 232 45.65 3.75 -8.58
CA GLY A 232 45.10 5.00 -8.04
C GLY A 232 45.41 5.25 -6.54
N TYR A 233 46.33 4.47 -5.94
CA TYR A 233 46.82 4.68 -4.57
C TYR A 233 48.30 4.98 -4.56
N ALA A 234 48.74 5.91 -3.73
CA ALA A 234 50.14 6.18 -3.44
C ALA A 234 50.32 6.44 -1.93
N ASN A 235 51.41 5.99 -1.35
CA ASN A 235 51.79 6.26 0.03
C ASN A 235 53.10 7.07 0.06
N ILE A 236 53.16 8.06 0.92
CA ILE A 236 54.39 8.80 1.25
C ILE A 236 54.83 8.35 2.63
N ASP A 237 55.89 7.60 2.64
CA ASP A 237 56.52 7.16 3.89
C ASP A 237 57.57 8.20 4.31
N VAL A 238 57.26 8.97 5.33
CA VAL A 238 58.16 9.97 5.91
C VAL A 238 59.07 9.24 6.90
N ILE A 239 60.39 9.16 6.57
CA ILE A 239 61.33 8.40 7.37
C ILE A 239 61.29 8.83 8.83
N ASP A 240 61.15 7.90 9.72
CA ASP A 240 61.04 8.06 11.18
C ASP A 240 59.74 8.79 11.64
N LYS A 241 58.69 8.84 10.80
CA LYS A 241 57.38 9.43 11.07
C LYS A 241 56.25 8.58 10.50
N GLU A 242 55.05 9.16 10.34
CA GLU A 242 53.87 8.50 9.82
C GLU A 242 53.84 8.37 8.30
N ILE A 243 53.11 7.39 7.79
CA ILE A 243 52.86 7.21 6.35
C ILE A 243 51.62 8.06 5.95
N ILE A 244 51.82 9.00 5.00
CA ILE A 244 50.72 9.79 4.39
C ILE A 244 50.15 8.99 3.23
N LYS A 245 48.90 8.65 3.27
CA LYS A 245 48.22 7.87 2.23
C LYS A 245 47.41 8.76 1.33
N PHE A 246 47.59 8.58 0.02
CA PHE A 246 46.87 9.29 -1.03
C PHE A 246 46.03 8.33 -1.90
N SER A 247 44.95 8.86 -2.45
CA SER A 247 44.07 8.10 -3.37
C SER A 247 43.45 9.05 -4.39
N GLN A 248 43.56 8.66 -5.68
CA GLN A 248 42.80 9.26 -6.77
C GLN A 248 41.36 8.71 -6.87
N ASN A 249 41.11 7.54 -6.25
CA ASN A 249 39.81 6.90 -6.22
C ASN A 249 39.04 7.37 -4.99
N PHE A 250 37.70 7.23 -4.98
CA PHE A 250 36.89 7.40 -3.77
C PHE A 250 37.20 6.26 -2.78
N ALA A 251 38.30 6.37 -2.06
CA ALA A 251 38.73 5.39 -1.10
C ALA A 251 39.10 6.01 0.24
N CYS A 252 38.74 5.32 1.33
CA CYS A 252 39.16 5.72 2.67
C CYS A 252 40.64 5.37 2.88
N PRO A 253 41.50 6.35 3.14
CA PRO A 253 42.95 6.08 3.33
C PRO A 253 43.23 5.21 4.57
N ASP A 254 42.37 5.31 5.62
CA ASP A 254 42.57 4.59 6.88
C ASP A 254 42.02 3.16 6.84
N CYS A 255 40.85 2.97 6.21
CA CYS A 255 40.15 1.67 6.21
C CYS A 255 40.45 0.81 4.98
N GLY A 256 41.02 1.41 3.94
CA GLY A 256 41.29 0.72 2.65
C GLY A 256 40.02 0.34 1.90
N ILE A 257 38.86 0.88 2.27
CA ILE A 257 37.59 0.64 1.57
C ILE A 257 37.49 1.61 0.41
N SER A 258 37.37 1.07 -0.81
CA SER A 258 37.07 1.84 -2.01
C SER A 258 35.56 1.88 -2.23
N ILE A 259 35.04 3.04 -2.56
CA ILE A 259 33.68 3.26 -3.02
C ILE A 259 33.76 3.42 -4.54
N ASP A 260 32.94 2.65 -5.28
CA ASP A 260 32.79 2.85 -6.71
C ASP A 260 32.34 4.28 -7.03
N GLU A 261 32.55 4.73 -8.26
CA GLU A 261 32.13 6.06 -8.67
C GLU A 261 30.64 6.27 -8.34
N VAL A 262 30.36 7.40 -7.64
CA VAL A 262 29.00 7.69 -7.19
C VAL A 262 28.18 8.21 -8.37
N GLU A 263 27.30 7.34 -8.86
CA GLU A 263 26.39 7.60 -9.98
C GLU A 263 24.93 7.57 -9.51
N PRO A 264 23.98 8.12 -10.27
CA PRO A 264 22.54 8.03 -9.91
C PRO A 264 22.04 6.59 -9.73
N ARG A 265 22.64 5.59 -10.42
CA ARG A 265 22.30 4.17 -10.25
C ARG A 265 22.71 3.59 -8.90
N THR A 266 23.71 4.17 -8.23
CA THR A 266 24.19 3.79 -6.89
C THR A 266 23.07 3.98 -5.84
N PHE A 267 22.15 4.92 -6.06
CA PHE A 267 21.04 5.22 -5.18
C PHE A 267 19.73 4.54 -5.61
N SER A 268 19.76 3.68 -6.62
CA SER A 268 18.57 2.97 -7.07
C SER A 268 18.40 1.65 -6.32
N PHE A 269 17.34 1.53 -5.51
CA PHE A 269 16.99 0.26 -4.86
C PHE A 269 16.33 -0.74 -5.82
N ASN A 270 16.00 -0.32 -7.07
CA ASN A 270 15.50 -1.20 -8.13
C ASN A 270 16.61 -1.74 -9.02
N ASN A 271 17.86 -1.33 -8.77
CA ASN A 271 19.03 -1.73 -9.55
C ASN A 271 20.02 -2.50 -8.64
N PRO A 272 20.57 -3.63 -9.07
CA PRO A 272 21.57 -4.41 -8.29
C PRO A 272 22.79 -3.62 -7.83
N PHE A 273 23.17 -2.54 -8.52
CA PHE A 273 24.28 -1.67 -8.12
C PHE A 273 24.02 -0.96 -6.79
N GLY A 274 22.80 -0.49 -6.54
CA GLY A 274 22.45 0.25 -5.33
C GLY A 274 21.64 -0.54 -4.31
N ALA A 275 20.91 -1.57 -4.74
CA ALA A 275 20.04 -2.35 -3.88
C ALA A 275 20.81 -3.16 -2.82
N CYS A 276 20.27 -3.22 -1.61
CA CYS A 276 20.76 -4.14 -0.59
C CYS A 276 20.71 -5.59 -1.11
N PRO A 277 21.80 -6.35 -1.06
CA PRO A 277 21.86 -7.70 -1.65
C PRO A 277 20.91 -8.69 -0.94
N ASP A 278 20.66 -8.55 0.37
CA ASP A 278 19.88 -9.51 1.14
C ASP A 278 18.37 -9.37 0.88
N CYS A 279 17.85 -8.13 0.82
CA CYS A 279 16.42 -7.89 0.55
C CYS A 279 16.14 -7.49 -0.91
N VAL A 280 17.16 -7.44 -1.75
CA VAL A 280 17.06 -7.06 -3.18
C VAL A 280 16.28 -5.74 -3.36
N GLY A 281 16.53 -4.78 -2.47
CA GLY A 281 15.91 -3.44 -2.52
C GLY A 281 14.51 -3.33 -1.94
N LEU A 282 13.95 -4.39 -1.35
CA LEU A 282 12.62 -4.35 -0.72
C LEU A 282 12.63 -3.62 0.63
N GLY A 283 13.77 -3.67 1.37
CA GLY A 283 13.88 -3.12 2.71
C GLY A 283 13.35 -4.05 3.81
N TYR A 284 12.69 -5.13 3.45
CA TYR A 284 12.13 -6.11 4.37
C TYR A 284 12.32 -7.53 3.86
N THR A 285 12.18 -8.48 4.77
CA THR A 285 12.13 -9.92 4.50
C THR A 285 10.82 -10.47 5.04
N MET A 286 10.29 -11.49 4.39
CA MET A 286 9.17 -12.26 4.93
C MET A 286 9.74 -13.46 5.67
N GLU A 287 9.51 -13.52 6.96
CA GLU A 287 9.97 -14.62 7.81
C GLU A 287 8.80 -15.29 8.49
N PHE A 288 8.85 -16.62 8.62
CA PHE A 288 7.86 -17.35 9.38
C PHE A 288 7.89 -16.91 10.85
N ASP A 289 6.71 -16.69 11.42
CA ASP A 289 6.56 -16.10 12.75
C ASP A 289 5.96 -17.11 13.75
N GLU A 290 6.60 -17.29 14.88
CA GLU A 290 6.17 -18.23 15.92
C GLU A 290 4.77 -17.90 16.46
N GLU A 291 4.43 -16.62 16.60
CA GLU A 291 3.14 -16.19 17.14
C GLU A 291 1.99 -16.44 16.16
N LEU A 292 2.28 -16.49 14.86
CA LEU A 292 1.29 -16.84 13.85
C LEU A 292 1.10 -18.35 13.74
N MET A 293 2.15 -19.14 14.05
CA MET A 293 2.06 -20.61 14.05
C MET A 293 1.49 -21.17 15.34
N ILE A 294 1.70 -20.46 16.47
CA ILE A 294 1.23 -20.82 17.82
C ILE A 294 0.57 -19.57 18.43
N PRO A 295 -0.65 -19.22 17.98
CA PRO A 295 -1.30 -17.96 18.35
C PRO A 295 -1.83 -17.95 19.79
N ASP A 296 -2.18 -19.13 20.34
CA ASP A 296 -2.63 -19.29 21.72
C ASP A 296 -1.68 -20.22 22.47
N LYS A 297 -0.74 -19.59 23.17
CA LYS A 297 0.27 -20.30 23.96
C LYS A 297 -0.29 -20.89 25.28
N SER A 298 -1.54 -20.53 25.64
CA SER A 298 -2.21 -21.12 26.81
C SER A 298 -2.75 -22.51 26.54
N LEU A 299 -2.83 -22.91 25.27
CA LEU A 299 -3.20 -24.27 24.85
C LEU A 299 -1.98 -25.19 24.87
N SER A 300 -2.23 -26.46 25.15
CA SER A 300 -1.27 -27.54 24.94
C SER A 300 -1.23 -27.97 23.45
N ILE A 301 -0.20 -28.73 23.06
CA ILE A 301 -0.08 -29.25 21.70
C ILE A 301 -1.26 -30.18 21.36
N ASN A 302 -1.68 -31.02 22.32
CA ASN A 302 -2.83 -31.90 22.15
C ASN A 302 -4.17 -31.15 22.07
N GLU A 303 -4.25 -29.94 22.64
CA GLU A 303 -5.41 -29.05 22.50
C GLU A 303 -5.37 -28.21 21.21
N GLY A 304 -4.31 -28.33 20.39
CA GLY A 304 -4.19 -27.69 19.11
C GLY A 304 -3.47 -26.34 19.14
N ALA A 305 -2.50 -26.13 20.03
CA ALA A 305 -1.70 -24.91 20.07
C ALA A 305 -1.00 -24.60 18.72
N ILE A 306 -0.55 -25.64 17.99
CA ILE A 306 0.13 -25.52 16.69
C ILE A 306 -0.91 -25.57 15.57
N ILE A 307 -1.06 -24.45 14.85
CA ILE A 307 -2.00 -24.34 13.72
C ILE A 307 -1.29 -24.27 12.35
N ALA A 308 0.03 -24.33 12.32
CA ALA A 308 0.82 -24.21 11.10
C ALA A 308 0.44 -25.29 10.06
N MET A 309 0.41 -24.93 8.79
CA MET A 309 0.10 -25.82 7.70
C MET A 309 1.00 -27.07 7.68
N GLY A 310 0.39 -28.25 7.60
CA GLY A 310 1.09 -29.54 7.68
C GLY A 310 1.38 -30.04 9.11
N TRP A 311 1.03 -29.26 10.13
CA TRP A 311 1.12 -29.63 11.55
C TRP A 311 -0.23 -29.60 12.27
N GLN A 312 -1.32 -29.29 11.57
CA GLN A 312 -2.68 -29.23 12.12
C GLN A 312 -3.15 -30.56 12.75
N SER A 313 -2.59 -31.68 12.28
CA SER A 313 -2.88 -33.02 12.82
C SER A 313 -2.01 -33.43 14.02
N CYS A 314 -1.19 -32.51 14.57
CA CYS A 314 -0.32 -32.83 15.70
C CYS A 314 -1.08 -33.19 16.98
N ASN A 315 -2.35 -32.80 17.10
CA ASN A 315 -3.27 -33.20 18.17
C ASN A 315 -3.92 -34.60 17.96
N ASP A 316 -3.83 -35.19 16.76
CA ASP A 316 -4.29 -36.53 16.51
C ASP A 316 -3.20 -37.55 16.84
N LYS A 317 -3.44 -38.38 17.88
CA LYS A 317 -2.51 -39.41 18.37
C LYS A 317 -2.10 -40.42 17.31
N LYS A 318 -2.85 -40.58 16.22
CA LYS A 318 -2.54 -41.49 15.10
C LYS A 318 -1.73 -40.80 13.97
N SER A 319 -1.53 -39.51 14.03
CA SER A 319 -0.80 -38.82 13.00
C SER A 319 0.72 -39.01 13.13
N PHE A 320 1.43 -38.90 12.00
CA PHE A 320 2.89 -38.95 11.98
C PHE A 320 3.49 -37.72 12.71
N THR A 321 2.89 -36.57 12.59
CA THR A 321 3.33 -35.33 13.28
C THR A 321 3.27 -35.46 14.80
N ASN A 322 2.21 -36.10 15.33
CA ASN A 322 2.12 -36.40 16.75
C ASN A 322 3.17 -37.43 17.17
N ALA A 323 3.45 -38.47 16.34
CA ALA A 323 4.50 -39.44 16.63
C ALA A 323 5.89 -38.79 16.71
N VAL A 324 6.20 -37.85 15.86
CA VAL A 324 7.45 -37.05 15.91
C VAL A 324 7.55 -36.29 17.23
N LEU A 325 6.46 -35.59 17.61
CA LEU A 325 6.44 -34.83 18.88
C LEU A 325 6.57 -35.72 20.11
N ARG A 326 5.94 -36.94 20.10
CA ARG A 326 6.15 -37.91 21.19
C ARG A 326 7.59 -38.40 21.28
N GLY A 327 8.27 -38.62 20.14
CA GLY A 327 9.69 -38.94 20.14
C GLY A 327 10.56 -37.83 20.75
N LEU A 328 10.16 -36.54 20.56
CA LEU A 328 10.79 -35.41 21.25
C LEU A 328 10.51 -35.43 22.75
N CYS A 329 9.27 -35.73 23.17
CA CYS A 329 8.88 -35.84 24.58
C CYS A 329 9.72 -36.89 25.31
N GLU A 330 9.88 -38.07 24.71
CA GLU A 330 10.71 -39.16 25.27
C GLU A 330 12.19 -38.76 25.41
N LYS A 331 12.70 -38.00 24.43
CA LYS A 331 14.13 -37.61 24.42
C LYS A 331 14.46 -36.44 25.33
N PHE A 332 13.54 -35.51 25.53
CA PHE A 332 13.78 -34.26 26.26
C PHE A 332 12.94 -34.07 27.51
N ASP A 333 12.22 -35.13 27.94
CA ASP A 333 11.43 -35.22 29.17
C ASP A 333 10.40 -34.08 29.35
N PHE A 334 9.43 -34.05 28.43
CA PHE A 334 8.25 -33.16 28.49
C PHE A 334 7.01 -33.91 27.99
N ASP A 335 5.81 -33.38 28.20
CA ASP A 335 4.57 -33.95 27.70
C ASP A 335 3.79 -33.01 26.78
N LEU A 336 2.87 -33.52 25.95
CA LEU A 336 2.10 -32.74 24.98
C LEU A 336 0.82 -32.11 25.56
N ASP A 337 0.50 -32.38 26.82
CA ASP A 337 -0.70 -31.88 27.51
C ASP A 337 -0.40 -30.62 28.34
N THR A 338 0.86 -30.26 28.49
CA THR A 338 1.28 -29.02 29.12
C THR A 338 1.07 -27.81 28.19
N PRO A 339 0.45 -26.69 28.64
CA PRO A 339 0.36 -25.46 27.88
C PRO A 339 1.70 -24.98 27.32
N PHE A 340 1.75 -24.55 26.07
CA PHE A 340 2.99 -24.19 25.38
C PHE A 340 3.80 -23.10 26.11
N GLU A 341 3.13 -22.12 26.73
CA GLU A 341 3.79 -21.07 27.52
C GLU A 341 4.50 -21.58 28.80
N LYS A 342 4.08 -22.73 29.33
CA LYS A 342 4.67 -23.32 30.55
C LYS A 342 5.90 -24.19 30.28
N TYR A 343 6.19 -24.51 28.99
CA TYR A 343 7.44 -25.20 28.69
C TYR A 343 8.65 -24.33 29.02
N PRO A 344 9.74 -24.93 29.54
CA PRO A 344 11.04 -24.25 29.64
C PRO A 344 11.46 -23.71 28.25
N LYS A 345 12.11 -22.55 28.21
CA LYS A 345 12.55 -21.91 26.97
C LYS A 345 13.31 -22.86 26.04
N LYS A 346 14.15 -23.73 26.62
CA LYS A 346 14.88 -24.76 25.87
C LYS A 346 13.97 -25.71 25.08
N ILE A 347 12.83 -26.12 25.67
CA ILE A 347 11.86 -27.01 25.00
C ILE A 347 11.11 -26.25 23.90
N GLN A 348 10.68 -25.01 24.19
CA GLN A 348 10.10 -24.12 23.17
C GLN A 348 11.03 -23.96 21.96
N ASP A 349 12.33 -23.72 22.20
CA ASP A 349 13.33 -23.55 21.15
C ASP A 349 13.56 -24.83 20.35
N ILE A 350 13.54 -26.00 20.99
CA ILE A 350 13.61 -27.30 20.30
C ILE A 350 12.40 -27.50 19.38
N ILE A 351 11.19 -27.22 19.86
CA ILE A 351 9.97 -27.35 19.05
C ILE A 351 9.99 -26.39 17.86
N LEU A 352 10.41 -25.14 18.06
CA LEU A 352 10.41 -24.11 17.04
C LEU A 352 11.57 -24.24 16.04
N TYR A 353 12.79 -24.45 16.54
CA TYR A 353 14.03 -24.35 15.72
C TYR A 353 14.73 -25.69 15.50
N GLY A 354 14.29 -26.76 16.18
CA GLY A 354 14.82 -28.10 16.01
C GLY A 354 15.98 -28.46 16.94
N THR A 355 16.54 -29.63 16.72
CA THR A 355 17.68 -30.19 17.47
C THR A 355 18.57 -31.01 16.55
N ASP A 356 19.88 -30.98 16.82
CA ASP A 356 20.86 -31.83 16.09
C ASP A 356 20.90 -33.27 16.61
N LYS A 357 20.15 -33.59 17.67
CA LYS A 357 20.08 -34.93 18.25
C LYS A 357 19.04 -35.78 17.57
N GLU A 358 19.38 -37.02 17.20
CA GLU A 358 18.43 -37.99 16.70
C GLU A 358 17.38 -38.34 17.74
N ILE A 359 16.12 -38.40 17.32
CA ILE A 359 14.98 -38.91 18.08
C ILE A 359 14.45 -40.17 17.45
N ASN A 360 13.92 -41.08 18.27
CA ASN A 360 13.25 -42.30 17.78
C ASN A 360 11.77 -42.03 17.61
N VAL A 361 11.30 -42.05 16.37
CA VAL A 361 9.88 -41.88 16.05
C VAL A 361 9.22 -43.24 15.92
N SER A 362 8.40 -43.62 16.87
CA SER A 362 7.57 -44.83 16.80
C SER A 362 6.24 -44.50 16.12
N TYR A 363 6.03 -45.04 14.92
CA TYR A 363 4.82 -44.83 14.15
C TYR A 363 4.21 -46.13 13.64
N GLU A 364 2.91 -46.24 13.81
CA GLU A 364 2.10 -47.38 13.30
C GLU A 364 1.27 -46.92 12.12
N SER A 365 1.52 -47.49 10.93
CA SER A 365 0.78 -47.22 9.72
C SER A 365 -0.01 -48.49 9.28
N GLN A 366 -0.85 -48.34 8.28
CA GLN A 366 -1.52 -49.50 7.64
C GLN A 366 -0.53 -50.53 7.07
N ARG A 367 0.76 -50.16 6.89
CA ARG A 367 1.82 -51.01 6.35
C ARG A 367 2.70 -51.66 7.43
N GLY A 368 2.46 -51.39 8.73
CA GLY A 368 3.21 -51.95 9.86
C GLY A 368 3.67 -50.94 10.89
N LYS A 369 4.27 -51.42 11.98
CA LYS A 369 4.91 -50.63 13.01
C LYS A 369 6.40 -50.53 12.71
N GLY A 370 6.97 -49.33 12.88
CA GLY A 370 8.41 -49.11 12.72
C GLY A 370 8.93 -48.01 13.68
N ILE A 371 10.21 -48.11 13.99
CA ILE A 371 10.94 -47.03 14.71
C ILE A 371 11.93 -46.43 13.71
N TYR A 372 11.81 -45.11 13.52
CA TYR A 372 12.64 -44.39 12.58
C TYR A 372 13.49 -43.35 13.33
N PRO A 373 14.83 -43.38 13.21
CA PRO A 373 15.66 -42.32 13.72
C PRO A 373 15.49 -41.09 12.83
N VAL A 374 15.16 -39.95 13.44
CA VAL A 374 14.92 -38.67 12.73
C VAL A 374 15.60 -37.54 13.47
N VAL A 375 16.30 -36.67 12.76
CA VAL A 375 16.74 -35.37 13.30
C VAL A 375 15.60 -34.38 13.08
N PHE A 376 15.08 -33.84 14.15
CA PHE A 376 13.94 -32.90 14.08
C PHE A 376 14.43 -31.49 13.71
N GLU A 377 14.10 -31.05 12.53
CA GLU A 377 14.53 -29.76 11.97
C GLU A 377 13.85 -28.52 12.61
N GLY A 378 12.80 -28.71 13.41
CA GLY A 378 11.99 -27.66 14.01
C GLY A 378 10.81 -27.22 13.15
N LEU A 379 9.77 -26.70 13.82
CA LEU A 379 8.54 -26.26 13.18
C LEU A 379 8.79 -25.22 12.08
N ILE A 380 9.58 -24.17 12.38
CA ILE A 380 9.82 -23.05 11.47
C ILE A 380 10.56 -23.52 10.20
N LYS A 381 11.68 -24.26 10.37
CA LYS A 381 12.45 -24.76 9.22
C LYS A 381 11.66 -25.75 8.39
N ASN A 382 10.86 -26.62 9.01
CA ASN A 382 10.01 -27.57 8.31
C ASN A 382 8.98 -26.86 7.42
N VAL A 383 8.29 -25.85 7.97
CA VAL A 383 7.30 -25.05 7.23
C VAL A 383 7.98 -24.26 6.11
N GLU A 384 9.15 -23.66 6.36
CA GLU A 384 9.96 -22.94 5.37
C GLU A 384 10.40 -23.86 4.21
N ARG A 385 10.85 -25.07 4.51
CA ARG A 385 11.24 -26.03 3.49
C ARG A 385 10.04 -26.42 2.63
N ARG A 386 8.89 -26.75 3.25
CA ARG A 386 7.66 -27.08 2.52
C ARG A 386 7.15 -25.96 1.65
N TYR A 387 7.28 -24.70 2.10
CA TYR A 387 6.95 -23.52 1.30
C TYR A 387 7.83 -23.40 0.05
N LYS A 388 9.15 -23.69 0.20
CA LYS A 388 10.10 -23.66 -0.93
C LYS A 388 9.86 -24.80 -1.92
N GLU A 389 9.47 -25.97 -1.43
CA GLU A 389 9.28 -27.18 -2.23
C GLU A 389 7.90 -27.26 -2.94
N THR A 390 6.90 -26.48 -2.47
CA THR A 390 5.57 -26.51 -3.08
C THR A 390 5.51 -25.71 -4.39
N TYR A 391 4.85 -26.29 -5.40
CA TYR A 391 4.57 -25.64 -6.68
C TYR A 391 3.13 -25.09 -6.77
N SER A 392 2.28 -25.34 -5.76
CA SER A 392 0.89 -24.87 -5.74
C SER A 392 0.80 -23.46 -5.18
N ASP A 393 0.30 -22.52 -5.98
CA ASP A 393 0.08 -21.14 -5.55
C ASP A 393 -0.93 -21.03 -4.40
N SER A 394 -1.95 -21.92 -4.38
CA SER A 394 -2.90 -22.00 -3.26
C SER A 394 -2.20 -22.40 -1.97
N ALA A 395 -1.33 -23.43 -2.01
CA ALA A 395 -0.59 -23.86 -0.84
C ALA A 395 0.43 -22.81 -0.39
N LYS A 396 1.12 -22.10 -1.33
CA LYS A 396 1.97 -20.98 -0.99
C LYS A 396 1.22 -19.89 -0.26
N ALA A 397 0.06 -19.48 -0.76
CA ALA A 397 -0.78 -18.48 -0.12
C ALA A 397 -1.24 -18.89 1.30
N GLU A 398 -1.46 -20.19 1.55
CA GLU A 398 -1.76 -20.69 2.89
C GLU A 398 -0.53 -20.61 3.83
N TYR A 399 0.67 -20.95 3.34
CA TYR A 399 1.90 -20.79 4.12
C TYR A 399 2.22 -19.34 4.43
N GLU A 400 1.99 -18.42 3.49
CA GLU A 400 2.24 -16.98 3.64
C GLU A 400 1.43 -16.33 4.77
N GLN A 401 0.30 -16.93 5.17
CA GLN A 401 -0.47 -16.48 6.33
C GLN A 401 0.31 -16.62 7.66
N PHE A 402 1.33 -17.47 7.71
CA PHE A 402 2.22 -17.66 8.86
C PHE A 402 3.51 -16.84 8.78
N MET A 403 3.63 -15.96 7.76
CA MET A 403 4.78 -15.07 7.60
C MET A 403 4.48 -13.68 8.11
N ARG A 404 5.51 -13.05 8.68
CA ARG A 404 5.51 -11.65 9.07
C ARG A 404 6.57 -10.89 8.29
N ILE A 405 6.22 -9.68 7.90
CA ILE A 405 7.16 -8.73 7.30
C ILE A 405 8.05 -8.19 8.43
N LYS A 406 9.37 -8.40 8.31
CA LYS A 406 10.39 -7.84 9.22
C LYS A 406 11.34 -6.96 8.45
N SER A 407 11.82 -5.88 9.07
CA SER A 407 12.85 -5.04 8.47
C SER A 407 14.11 -5.86 8.18
N CYS A 408 14.68 -5.70 6.99
CA CYS A 408 15.91 -6.38 6.58
C CYS A 408 17.03 -6.08 7.57
N LYS A 409 17.65 -7.11 8.15
CA LYS A 409 18.72 -6.97 9.15
C LYS A 409 19.97 -6.29 8.63
N SER A 410 20.28 -6.48 7.34
CA SER A 410 21.50 -5.93 6.73
C SER A 410 21.39 -4.42 6.46
N CYS A 411 20.29 -3.95 5.88
CA CYS A 411 20.09 -2.53 5.59
C CYS A 411 19.22 -1.78 6.61
N GLY A 412 18.70 -2.47 7.63
CA GLY A 412 17.82 -1.85 8.63
C GLY A 412 16.54 -1.25 8.06
N GLY A 413 16.02 -1.79 6.95
CA GLY A 413 14.83 -1.25 6.25
C GLY A 413 15.17 -0.23 5.17
N LYS A 414 16.41 0.24 5.07
CA LYS A 414 16.81 1.37 4.19
C LYS A 414 16.95 1.01 2.70
N ARG A 415 16.75 -0.24 2.29
CA ARG A 415 16.69 -0.74 0.90
C ARG A 415 18.01 -0.70 0.12
N LEU A 416 18.97 0.13 0.48
CA LEU A 416 20.22 0.41 -0.23
C LEU A 416 21.42 -0.27 0.42
N LYS A 417 22.51 -0.40 -0.35
CA LYS A 417 23.82 -0.82 0.15
C LYS A 417 24.39 0.20 1.13
N LYS A 418 25.31 -0.24 1.99
CA LYS A 418 25.97 0.61 3.00
C LYS A 418 26.79 1.74 2.35
N GLU A 419 27.41 1.48 1.22
CA GLU A 419 28.20 2.44 0.45
C GLU A 419 27.29 3.59 -0.09
N ALA A 420 26.10 3.27 -0.61
CA ALA A 420 25.14 4.27 -1.03
C ALA A 420 24.59 5.10 0.15
N LEU A 421 24.34 4.45 1.28
CA LEU A 421 23.90 5.13 2.51
C LEU A 421 24.99 5.96 3.19
N ALA A 422 26.26 5.74 2.83
CA ALA A 422 27.37 6.52 3.32
C ALA A 422 27.57 7.85 2.57
N VAL A 423 26.80 8.12 1.52
CA VAL A 423 26.79 9.43 0.85
C VAL A 423 25.75 10.33 1.51
N THR A 424 26.17 11.52 1.97
CA THR A 424 25.30 12.46 2.69
C THR A 424 25.22 13.80 1.97
N LEU A 425 24.12 14.50 2.21
CA LEU A 425 23.88 15.89 1.84
C LEU A 425 23.25 16.55 3.06
N GLY A 426 23.91 17.58 3.61
CA GLY A 426 23.45 18.24 4.83
C GLY A 426 23.19 17.23 5.96
N ASP A 427 24.15 16.38 6.30
CA ASP A 427 24.10 15.34 7.33
C ASP A 427 23.10 14.18 7.13
N LYS A 428 22.35 14.18 6.04
CA LYS A 428 21.35 13.13 5.74
C LYS A 428 21.78 12.30 4.54
N ASN A 429 21.66 10.97 4.65
CA ASN A 429 21.71 10.11 3.48
C ASN A 429 20.36 10.17 2.73
N ILE A 430 20.32 9.63 1.53
CA ILE A 430 19.13 9.71 0.68
C ILE A 430 17.90 9.05 1.31
N TYR A 431 18.07 7.94 2.05
CA TYR A 431 16.95 7.28 2.73
C TYR A 431 16.44 8.15 3.89
N ASP A 432 17.31 8.62 4.77
CA ASP A 432 16.93 9.43 5.93
C ASP A 432 16.26 10.74 5.50
N ALA A 433 16.68 11.34 4.38
CA ALA A 433 16.01 12.49 3.79
C ALA A 433 14.61 12.14 3.26
N THR A 434 14.47 11.05 2.50
CA THR A 434 13.19 10.64 1.91
C THR A 434 12.22 10.02 2.91
N ASP A 435 12.69 9.58 4.08
CA ASP A 435 11.86 9.02 5.16
C ASP A 435 11.19 10.09 6.03
N MET A 436 11.61 11.34 5.91
CA MET A 436 10.93 12.47 6.54
C MET A 436 9.53 12.68 5.95
N SER A 437 8.61 13.28 6.73
CA SER A 437 7.35 13.78 6.17
C SER A 437 7.64 14.82 5.09
N THR A 438 6.75 14.91 4.09
CA THR A 438 6.89 15.85 2.96
C THR A 438 7.14 17.29 3.43
N LEU A 439 6.48 17.70 4.52
CA LEU A 439 6.69 19.04 5.11
C LEU A 439 8.10 19.21 5.70
N LYS A 440 8.59 18.21 6.46
CA LYS A 440 9.96 18.25 7.03
C LYS A 440 11.01 18.16 5.93
N PHE A 441 10.75 17.35 4.90
CA PHE A 441 11.62 17.23 3.75
C PHE A 441 11.73 18.56 2.98
N ARG A 442 10.59 19.29 2.79
CA ARG A 442 10.59 20.62 2.19
C ARG A 442 11.47 21.57 2.98
N LYS A 443 11.30 21.62 4.30
CA LYS A 443 12.12 22.47 5.18
C LYS A 443 13.59 22.10 5.08
N PHE A 444 13.94 20.81 5.09
CA PHE A 444 15.32 20.34 4.91
C PHE A 444 15.94 20.85 3.59
N ILE A 445 15.19 20.75 2.47
CA ILE A 445 15.68 21.21 1.16
C ILE A 445 15.82 22.74 1.10
N ASP A 446 14.99 23.48 1.83
CA ASP A 446 15.05 24.96 1.86
C ASP A 446 16.18 25.49 2.75
N GLU A 447 16.50 24.78 3.84
CA GLU A 447 17.57 25.11 4.80
C GLU A 447 18.94 24.53 4.41
N LEU A 448 19.05 23.85 3.25
CA LEU A 448 20.27 23.18 2.84
C LEU A 448 21.37 24.19 2.50
N GLU A 449 22.44 24.19 3.27
CA GLU A 449 23.64 25.00 3.02
C GLU A 449 24.55 24.29 2.01
N LEU A 450 24.78 24.92 0.88
CA LEU A 450 25.62 24.46 -0.21
C LEU A 450 26.73 25.45 -0.50
N ASP A 451 27.91 24.96 -0.85
CA ASP A 451 28.99 25.78 -1.38
C ASP A 451 28.67 26.32 -2.80
N GLU A 452 29.48 27.25 -3.31
CA GLU A 452 29.26 27.89 -4.63
C GLU A 452 29.21 26.89 -5.79
N MET A 453 30.05 25.85 -5.75
CA MET A 453 30.10 24.82 -6.79
C MET A 453 28.87 23.89 -6.69
N GLN A 454 28.51 23.51 -5.49
CA GLN A 454 27.34 22.70 -5.23
C GLN A 454 26.03 23.45 -5.61
N LYS A 455 25.96 24.75 -5.37
CA LYS A 455 24.85 25.61 -5.81
C LYS A 455 24.75 25.67 -7.32
N ALA A 456 25.87 25.86 -8.01
CA ALA A 456 25.90 25.90 -9.47
C ALA A 456 25.38 24.60 -10.10
N ILE A 457 25.73 23.45 -9.52
CA ILE A 457 25.33 22.13 -10.02
C ILE A 457 23.89 21.79 -9.60
N GLY A 458 23.52 22.06 -8.33
CA GLY A 458 22.30 21.58 -7.71
C GLY A 458 21.07 22.46 -7.92
N SER A 459 21.21 23.74 -8.31
CA SER A 459 20.13 24.73 -8.33
C SER A 459 18.91 24.30 -9.16
N LEU A 460 19.11 23.79 -10.36
CA LEU A 460 18.03 23.34 -11.24
C LEU A 460 17.33 22.09 -10.67
N ILE A 461 18.10 21.16 -10.12
CA ILE A 461 17.58 19.94 -9.52
C ILE A 461 16.73 20.28 -8.28
N LEU A 462 17.23 21.18 -7.42
CA LEU A 462 16.52 21.64 -6.23
C LEU A 462 15.23 22.38 -6.58
N LYS A 463 15.23 23.18 -7.66
CA LYS A 463 14.02 23.85 -8.16
C LYS A 463 12.92 22.83 -8.50
N GLU A 464 13.27 21.78 -9.21
CA GLU A 464 12.33 20.72 -9.59
C GLU A 464 11.82 19.93 -8.38
N ILE A 465 12.71 19.59 -7.44
CA ILE A 465 12.32 18.91 -6.19
C ILE A 465 11.35 19.80 -5.40
N ARG A 466 11.65 21.09 -5.24
CA ARG A 466 10.80 22.05 -4.52
C ARG A 466 9.41 22.16 -5.14
N ALA A 467 9.32 22.25 -6.44
CA ALA A 467 8.06 22.34 -7.16
C ALA A 467 7.19 21.10 -6.91
N ARG A 468 7.74 19.88 -7.11
CA ARG A 468 7.01 18.63 -6.92
C ARG A 468 6.59 18.39 -5.47
N VAL A 469 7.45 18.74 -4.52
CA VAL A 469 7.13 18.63 -3.09
C VAL A 469 6.02 19.59 -2.70
N SER A 470 6.01 20.81 -3.26
CA SER A 470 4.92 21.76 -3.03
C SER A 470 3.58 21.22 -3.48
N PHE A 471 3.51 20.59 -4.65
CA PHE A 471 2.26 19.99 -5.13
C PHE A 471 1.74 18.87 -4.21
N LEU A 472 2.62 18.07 -3.59
CA LEU A 472 2.19 17.09 -2.58
C LEU A 472 1.60 17.76 -1.33
N ILE A 473 2.18 18.90 -0.90
CA ILE A 473 1.68 19.66 0.24
C ILE A 473 0.33 20.33 -0.10
N ASP A 474 0.19 20.86 -1.31
CA ASP A 474 -1.00 21.57 -1.79
C ASP A 474 -2.22 20.63 -1.91
N VAL A 475 -2.00 19.34 -2.20
CA VAL A 475 -3.07 18.32 -2.19
C VAL A 475 -3.30 17.70 -0.79
N GLY A 476 -2.72 18.25 0.27
CA GLY A 476 -2.92 17.80 1.65
C GLY A 476 -2.18 16.50 2.02
N LEU A 477 -1.03 16.20 1.37
CA LEU A 477 -0.18 15.03 1.65
C LEU A 477 1.12 15.41 2.38
N ASP A 478 1.07 16.45 3.19
CA ASP A 478 2.20 17.03 3.95
C ASP A 478 2.77 16.07 5.01
N TYR A 479 1.97 15.12 5.48
CA TYR A 479 2.33 14.11 6.49
C TYR A 479 3.00 12.86 5.91
N LEU A 480 2.88 12.58 4.61
CA LEU A 480 3.46 11.38 3.98
C LEU A 480 4.97 11.49 3.87
N SER A 481 5.68 10.36 3.95
CA SER A 481 7.10 10.28 3.58
C SER A 481 7.28 9.82 2.14
N LEU A 482 8.34 10.29 1.47
CA LEU A 482 8.66 9.86 0.11
C LEU A 482 9.09 8.38 0.03
N SER A 483 9.60 7.84 1.15
CA SER A 483 10.00 6.42 1.28
C SER A 483 8.80 5.47 1.40
N ARG A 484 7.59 5.98 1.72
CA ARG A 484 6.40 5.17 1.97
C ARG A 484 6.02 4.35 0.74
N ASN A 485 5.78 3.06 0.96
CA ASN A 485 5.38 2.13 -0.08
C ASN A 485 3.96 2.46 -0.58
N THR A 486 3.78 2.51 -1.91
CA THR A 486 2.48 2.80 -2.53
C THR A 486 1.40 1.78 -2.21
N GLY A 487 1.76 0.52 -1.97
CA GLY A 487 0.83 -0.52 -1.54
C GLY A 487 0.21 -0.32 -0.16
N THR A 488 0.75 0.61 0.65
CA THR A 488 0.23 0.96 1.99
C THR A 488 -0.64 2.22 2.00
N LEU A 489 -0.83 2.84 0.84
CA LEU A 489 -1.63 4.04 0.69
C LEU A 489 -3.12 3.71 0.65
N SER A 490 -3.95 4.59 1.20
CA SER A 490 -5.38 4.57 0.94
C SER A 490 -5.68 4.93 -0.53
N GLY A 491 -6.88 4.61 -1.02
CA GLY A 491 -7.31 4.96 -2.37
C GLY A 491 -7.21 6.46 -2.64
N GLY A 492 -7.69 7.28 -1.70
CA GLY A 492 -7.62 8.75 -1.80
C GLY A 492 -6.18 9.30 -1.74
N GLU A 493 -5.28 8.74 -0.91
CA GLU A 493 -3.86 9.13 -0.90
C GLU A 493 -3.20 8.84 -2.25
N ALA A 494 -3.43 7.65 -2.83
CA ALA A 494 -2.87 7.27 -4.12
C ALA A 494 -3.39 8.16 -5.27
N GLN A 495 -4.67 8.51 -5.24
CA GLN A 495 -5.30 9.40 -6.21
C GLN A 495 -4.71 10.82 -6.15
N ARG A 496 -4.54 11.38 -4.94
CA ARG A 496 -3.94 12.70 -4.75
C ARG A 496 -2.47 12.75 -5.15
N ILE A 497 -1.71 11.68 -4.93
CA ILE A 497 -0.33 11.59 -5.44
C ILE A 497 -0.32 11.68 -6.96
N ARG A 498 -1.23 10.99 -7.66
CA ARG A 498 -1.36 11.08 -9.11
C ARG A 498 -1.76 12.50 -9.55
N LEU A 499 -2.72 13.11 -8.85
CA LEU A 499 -3.11 14.49 -9.11
C LEU A 499 -1.92 15.44 -8.98
N ALA A 500 -1.16 15.36 -7.87
CA ALA A 500 0.04 16.15 -7.66
C ALA A 500 1.10 15.96 -8.77
N THR A 501 1.28 14.72 -9.23
CA THR A 501 2.20 14.40 -10.33
C THR A 501 1.75 15.03 -11.66
N GLN A 502 0.45 15.01 -11.95
CA GLN A 502 -0.11 15.60 -13.17
C GLN A 502 -0.04 17.13 -13.16
N ILE A 503 -0.29 17.76 -12.02
CA ILE A 503 -0.10 19.21 -11.85
C ILE A 503 1.36 19.58 -12.10
N GLY A 504 2.28 18.79 -11.57
CA GLY A 504 3.72 18.95 -11.77
C GLY A 504 4.17 18.88 -13.23
N SER A 505 3.39 18.26 -14.11
CA SER A 505 3.67 18.21 -15.55
C SER A 505 3.46 19.54 -16.26
N GLY A 506 2.69 20.50 -15.68
CA GLY A 506 2.41 21.81 -16.24
C GLY A 506 1.63 21.78 -17.55
N LEU A 507 0.90 20.69 -17.84
CA LEU A 507 0.13 20.55 -19.08
C LEU A 507 -1.02 21.56 -19.12
N GLN A 508 -1.25 22.14 -20.30
CA GLN A 508 -2.31 23.09 -20.59
C GLN A 508 -3.18 22.61 -21.74
N GLY A 509 -4.46 23.00 -21.74
CA GLY A 509 -5.41 22.63 -22.79
C GLY A 509 -5.85 21.16 -22.73
N VAL A 510 -5.74 20.51 -21.57
CA VAL A 510 -6.09 19.11 -21.30
C VAL A 510 -7.43 19.05 -20.57
N ALA A 511 -8.17 17.97 -20.75
CA ALA A 511 -9.34 17.62 -19.95
C ALA A 511 -8.96 16.64 -18.84
N TYR A 512 -8.97 17.09 -17.60
CA TYR A 512 -8.77 16.24 -16.42
C TYR A 512 -10.11 15.67 -15.97
N ILE A 513 -10.20 14.36 -15.84
CA ILE A 513 -11.40 13.66 -15.38
C ILE A 513 -11.07 12.94 -14.09
N LEU A 514 -11.69 13.35 -12.99
CA LEU A 514 -11.42 12.87 -11.63
C LEU A 514 -12.63 12.13 -11.06
N ASP A 515 -12.37 11.03 -10.35
CA ASP A 515 -13.39 10.23 -9.66
C ASP A 515 -13.32 10.47 -8.16
N GLU A 516 -14.27 11.23 -7.62
CA GLU A 516 -14.45 11.50 -6.20
C GLU A 516 -13.13 11.89 -5.47
N PRO A 517 -12.42 12.95 -5.90
CA PRO A 517 -11.11 13.29 -5.32
C PRO A 517 -11.16 13.76 -3.86
N SER A 518 -12.33 14.15 -3.34
CA SER A 518 -12.55 14.54 -1.94
C SER A 518 -12.62 13.35 -0.97
N ILE A 519 -12.60 12.12 -1.47
CA ILE A 519 -12.77 10.90 -0.67
C ILE A 519 -11.76 10.81 0.49
N GLY A 520 -12.27 10.52 1.70
CA GLY A 520 -11.46 10.34 2.91
C GLY A 520 -10.74 11.61 3.36
N LEU A 521 -11.17 12.79 2.88
CA LEU A 521 -10.63 14.08 3.29
C LEU A 521 -11.44 14.66 4.44
N HIS A 522 -10.72 15.21 5.41
CA HIS A 522 -11.29 16.19 6.32
C HIS A 522 -11.58 17.49 5.56
N GLN A 523 -12.61 18.27 5.95
CA GLN A 523 -12.98 19.49 5.23
C GLN A 523 -11.82 20.49 5.06
N ARG A 524 -10.95 20.63 6.07
CA ARG A 524 -9.73 21.43 5.96
C ARG A 524 -8.82 21.03 4.79
N ASP A 525 -8.69 19.72 4.56
CA ASP A 525 -7.86 19.20 3.47
C ASP A 525 -8.61 19.28 2.14
N ASN A 526 -9.96 19.25 2.15
CA ASN A 526 -10.80 19.49 0.99
C ASN A 526 -10.65 20.90 0.45
N ASP A 527 -10.56 21.92 1.31
CA ASP A 527 -10.31 23.31 0.91
C ASP A 527 -9.00 23.44 0.09
N LYS A 528 -7.93 22.73 0.49
CA LYS A 528 -6.66 22.69 -0.25
C LYS A 528 -6.83 22.02 -1.63
N LEU A 529 -7.56 20.89 -1.67
CA LEU A 529 -7.86 20.20 -2.92
C LEU A 529 -8.63 21.12 -3.88
N LEU A 530 -9.67 21.79 -3.42
CA LEU A 530 -10.45 22.73 -4.22
C LEU A 530 -9.60 23.86 -4.80
N ALA A 531 -8.72 24.45 -3.99
CA ALA A 531 -7.76 25.45 -4.46
C ALA A 531 -6.87 24.90 -5.59
N THR A 532 -6.45 23.66 -5.46
CA THR A 532 -5.65 22.95 -6.46
C THR A 532 -6.42 22.68 -7.76
N LEU A 533 -7.68 22.23 -7.69
CA LEU A 533 -8.54 22.03 -8.87
C LEU A 533 -8.84 23.33 -9.60
N LYS A 534 -9.07 24.42 -8.85
CA LYS A 534 -9.22 25.77 -9.42
C LYS A 534 -7.95 26.24 -10.11
N HIS A 535 -6.77 25.99 -9.51
CA HIS A 535 -5.51 26.31 -10.15
C HIS A 535 -5.32 25.56 -11.49
N LEU A 536 -5.64 24.26 -11.54
CA LEU A 536 -5.64 23.49 -12.80
C LEU A 536 -6.55 24.10 -13.86
N ARG A 537 -7.75 24.55 -13.50
CA ARG A 537 -8.67 25.26 -14.38
C ARG A 537 -8.04 26.58 -14.86
N ASP A 538 -7.50 27.37 -13.95
CA ASP A 538 -7.01 28.74 -14.21
C ASP A 538 -5.79 28.77 -15.15
N ILE A 539 -5.00 27.69 -15.21
CA ILE A 539 -3.92 27.54 -16.19
C ILE A 539 -4.43 27.10 -17.58
N GLY A 540 -5.75 26.98 -17.79
CA GLY A 540 -6.37 26.72 -19.08
C GLY A 540 -6.73 25.26 -19.35
N ASN A 541 -7.11 24.49 -18.33
CA ASN A 541 -7.59 23.11 -18.46
C ASN A 541 -9.09 23.02 -18.18
N SER A 542 -9.74 22.02 -18.76
CA SER A 542 -11.08 21.61 -18.39
C SER A 542 -10.98 20.58 -17.26
N VAL A 543 -11.63 20.82 -16.12
CA VAL A 543 -11.59 19.92 -14.96
C VAL A 543 -12.98 19.36 -14.75
N ILE A 544 -13.18 18.08 -15.05
CA ILE A 544 -14.46 17.37 -14.90
C ILE A 544 -14.33 16.42 -13.70
N VAL A 545 -15.17 16.62 -12.70
CA VAL A 545 -15.11 15.89 -11.42
C VAL A 545 -16.42 15.17 -11.18
N VAL A 546 -16.38 13.87 -10.96
CA VAL A 546 -17.52 13.13 -10.40
C VAL A 546 -17.49 13.34 -8.88
N GLU A 547 -18.48 13.99 -8.31
CA GLU A 547 -18.45 14.37 -6.89
C GLU A 547 -19.82 14.39 -6.21
N HIS A 548 -19.76 14.24 -4.87
CA HIS A 548 -20.90 14.26 -3.97
C HIS A 548 -20.72 15.25 -2.80
N ASP A 549 -19.58 15.92 -2.72
CA ASP A 549 -19.25 16.87 -1.67
C ASP A 549 -19.96 18.22 -1.91
N GLU A 550 -20.60 18.76 -0.86
CA GLU A 550 -21.34 20.02 -0.92
C GLU A 550 -20.43 21.20 -1.31
N ASP A 551 -19.27 21.33 -0.65
CA ASP A 551 -18.38 22.46 -0.86
C ASP A 551 -17.83 22.45 -2.28
N THR A 552 -17.49 21.27 -2.82
CA THR A 552 -17.04 21.10 -4.22
C THR A 552 -18.12 21.51 -5.23
N MET A 553 -19.38 21.15 -4.98
CA MET A 553 -20.50 21.55 -5.85
C MET A 553 -20.78 23.06 -5.79
N MET A 554 -20.72 23.66 -4.60
CA MET A 554 -20.93 25.10 -4.43
C MET A 554 -19.85 25.95 -5.11
N GLU A 555 -18.61 25.43 -5.19
CA GLU A 555 -17.47 26.10 -5.81
C GLU A 555 -17.30 25.79 -7.31
N ALA A 556 -18.13 24.88 -7.87
CA ALA A 556 -18.09 24.53 -9.28
C ALA A 556 -18.58 25.66 -10.18
N ASP A 557 -17.94 25.83 -11.35
CA ASP A 557 -18.43 26.77 -12.39
C ASP A 557 -19.69 26.23 -13.07
N TYR A 558 -19.84 24.89 -13.16
CA TYR A 558 -20.95 24.24 -13.84
C TYR A 558 -21.20 22.85 -13.24
N ILE A 559 -22.45 22.50 -13.04
CA ILE A 559 -22.90 21.22 -12.50
C ILE A 559 -23.77 20.51 -13.50
N VAL A 560 -23.63 19.20 -13.63
CA VAL A 560 -24.51 18.30 -14.39
C VAL A 560 -25.07 17.28 -13.41
N ASP A 561 -26.39 17.36 -13.15
CA ASP A 561 -27.09 16.41 -12.28
C ASP A 561 -27.71 15.28 -13.09
N ILE A 562 -27.29 14.02 -12.77
CA ILE A 562 -27.69 12.82 -13.52
C ILE A 562 -28.59 11.96 -12.66
N GLY A 563 -29.76 11.62 -13.20
CA GLY A 563 -30.79 10.88 -12.47
C GLY A 563 -31.91 10.39 -13.38
N PRO A 564 -33.19 10.41 -12.88
CA PRO A 564 -33.62 10.77 -11.50
C PRO A 564 -33.37 9.67 -10.48
N GLY A 565 -33.12 8.43 -10.92
CA GLY A 565 -32.89 7.25 -10.06
C GLY A 565 -31.55 6.58 -10.31
N ALA A 566 -31.40 5.33 -9.88
CA ALA A 566 -30.26 4.48 -10.09
C ALA A 566 -30.56 3.37 -11.12
N GLY A 567 -29.55 2.80 -11.76
CA GLY A 567 -29.68 1.70 -12.71
C GLY A 567 -30.62 2.05 -13.88
N GLU A 568 -31.64 1.26 -14.13
CA GLU A 568 -32.61 1.48 -15.20
C GLU A 568 -33.44 2.77 -15.05
N HIS A 569 -33.58 3.26 -13.82
CA HIS A 569 -34.28 4.51 -13.53
C HIS A 569 -33.39 5.76 -13.64
N GLY A 570 -32.08 5.57 -13.89
CA GLY A 570 -31.07 6.61 -14.09
C GLY A 570 -30.83 6.95 -15.56
N GLY A 571 -29.64 7.48 -15.82
CA GLY A 571 -29.07 7.67 -17.14
C GLY A 571 -29.63 8.87 -17.92
N ARG A 572 -30.24 9.83 -17.26
CA ARG A 572 -30.75 11.09 -17.86
C ARG A 572 -30.15 12.31 -17.18
N VAL A 573 -29.91 13.36 -17.92
CA VAL A 573 -29.56 14.67 -17.36
C VAL A 573 -30.84 15.31 -16.84
N ILE A 574 -30.87 15.63 -15.55
CA ILE A 574 -32.02 16.23 -14.87
C ILE A 574 -31.93 17.75 -14.85
N ALA A 575 -30.73 18.25 -14.57
CA ALA A 575 -30.46 19.68 -14.52
C ALA A 575 -29.00 19.95 -14.89
N THR A 576 -28.74 21.10 -15.46
CA THR A 576 -27.39 21.61 -15.74
C THR A 576 -27.34 23.09 -15.42
N GLY A 577 -26.20 23.60 -15.02
CA GLY A 577 -26.01 25.03 -14.73
C GLY A 577 -25.14 25.26 -13.50
N THR A 578 -25.21 26.43 -12.93
CA THR A 578 -24.55 26.82 -11.68
C THR A 578 -25.21 26.14 -10.48
N ALA A 579 -24.53 26.09 -9.33
CA ALA A 579 -25.09 25.55 -8.09
C ALA A 579 -26.48 26.17 -7.74
N LYS A 580 -26.64 27.47 -8.00
CA LYS A 580 -27.90 28.18 -7.76
C LYS A 580 -29.03 27.67 -8.67
N GLU A 581 -28.78 27.47 -9.96
CA GLU A 581 -29.76 26.96 -10.91
C GLU A 581 -30.17 25.51 -10.58
N ILE A 582 -29.22 24.70 -10.09
CA ILE A 582 -29.50 23.33 -9.59
C ILE A 582 -30.40 23.36 -8.35
N MET A 583 -30.15 24.27 -7.39
CA MET A 583 -30.95 24.44 -6.16
C MET A 583 -32.40 24.89 -6.47
N GLU A 584 -32.61 25.64 -7.53
CA GLU A 584 -33.93 26.11 -7.96
C GLU A 584 -34.75 25.03 -8.69
N ASN A 585 -34.07 23.98 -9.22
CA ASN A 585 -34.75 22.92 -9.98
C ASN A 585 -35.48 21.93 -9.06
N GLU A 586 -36.79 21.89 -9.13
CA GLU A 586 -37.64 21.02 -8.29
C GLU A 586 -37.47 19.50 -8.60
N ASN A 587 -36.99 19.14 -9.78
CA ASN A 587 -36.77 17.74 -10.14
C ASN A 587 -35.41 17.21 -9.67
N SER A 588 -34.49 18.11 -9.31
CA SER A 588 -33.16 17.74 -8.82
C SER A 588 -33.23 17.35 -7.35
N ILE A 589 -32.92 16.08 -7.06
CA ILE A 589 -32.74 15.60 -5.67
C ILE A 589 -31.51 16.28 -5.06
N THR A 590 -30.41 16.39 -5.81
CA THR A 590 -29.19 17.12 -5.41
C THR A 590 -29.52 18.56 -5.03
N GLY A 591 -30.31 19.27 -5.86
CA GLY A 591 -30.70 20.64 -5.60
C GLY A 591 -31.57 20.80 -4.35
N LYS A 592 -32.43 19.83 -4.04
CA LYS A 592 -33.22 19.83 -2.77
C LYS A 592 -32.32 19.69 -1.52
N TYR A 593 -31.25 18.90 -1.57
CA TYR A 593 -30.31 18.82 -0.46
C TYR A 593 -29.46 20.09 -0.35
N LEU A 594 -28.88 20.57 -1.43
CA LEU A 594 -28.08 21.80 -1.46
C LEU A 594 -28.85 23.04 -0.98
N SER A 595 -30.15 23.13 -1.32
CA SER A 595 -31.02 24.23 -0.88
C SER A 595 -31.56 24.08 0.54
N GLY A 596 -31.26 22.94 1.23
CA GLY A 596 -31.78 22.65 2.55
C GLY A 596 -33.27 22.28 2.61
N LYS A 597 -33.99 22.15 1.44
CA LYS A 597 -35.37 21.68 1.40
C LYS A 597 -35.51 20.25 1.94
N ILE A 598 -34.48 19.43 1.72
CA ILE A 598 -34.31 18.11 2.34
C ILE A 598 -33.01 18.15 3.11
N LYS A 599 -33.02 17.76 4.38
CA LYS A 599 -31.80 17.69 5.20
C LYS A 599 -31.82 16.50 6.14
N ILE A 600 -30.63 16.04 6.54
CA ILE A 600 -30.45 15.05 7.59
C ILE A 600 -30.60 15.78 8.94
N GLU A 601 -31.60 15.41 9.68
CA GLU A 601 -31.95 16.11 10.95
C GLU A 601 -30.93 15.81 12.06
N VAL A 602 -30.54 16.85 12.80
CA VAL A 602 -29.76 16.70 14.04
C VAL A 602 -30.69 16.10 15.11
N PRO A 603 -30.26 15.04 15.83
CA PRO A 603 -31.07 14.46 16.90
C PRO A 603 -31.33 15.52 18.00
N ARG A 604 -32.57 15.64 18.44
CA ARG A 604 -32.96 16.54 19.56
C ARG A 604 -32.32 16.11 20.87
N GLU A 605 -32.22 14.79 21.09
CA GLU A 605 -31.60 14.21 22.27
C GLU A 605 -30.52 13.20 21.84
N ARG A 606 -29.36 13.22 22.50
CA ARG A 606 -28.30 12.25 22.31
C ARG A 606 -28.50 11.04 23.21
N ARG A 607 -28.25 9.84 22.69
CA ARG A 607 -28.29 8.61 23.48
C ARG A 607 -27.23 8.64 24.58
N LYS A 608 -27.56 8.05 25.73
CA LYS A 608 -26.61 7.92 26.85
C LYS A 608 -25.87 6.59 26.73
N PRO A 609 -24.55 6.57 27.00
CA PRO A 609 -23.77 5.35 26.95
C PRO A 609 -24.22 4.34 28.02
N SER A 610 -24.28 3.06 27.66
CA SER A 610 -24.56 1.94 28.57
C SER A 610 -23.30 1.43 29.33
N GLY A 611 -22.12 1.79 28.87
CA GLY A 611 -20.83 1.40 29.41
C GLY A 611 -19.69 1.98 28.59
N PHE A 612 -18.45 1.56 28.86
CA PHE A 612 -17.27 2.03 28.15
C PHE A 612 -16.26 0.90 27.91
N ILE A 613 -15.60 0.93 26.75
CA ILE A 613 -14.34 0.23 26.51
C ILE A 613 -13.21 1.25 26.68
N LYS A 614 -12.26 0.95 27.55
CA LYS A 614 -11.14 1.86 27.83
C LYS A 614 -9.85 1.31 27.22
N VAL A 615 -9.34 1.98 26.21
CA VAL A 615 -8.03 1.71 25.60
C VAL A 615 -7.00 2.57 26.29
N LYS A 616 -6.00 1.95 26.95
CA LYS A 616 -4.95 2.67 27.68
C LYS A 616 -3.58 2.46 27.03
N GLY A 617 -2.86 3.54 26.87
CA GLY A 617 -1.49 3.52 26.39
C GLY A 617 -1.35 3.11 24.93
N ALA A 618 -2.26 3.56 24.05
CA ALA A 618 -2.18 3.32 22.61
C ALA A 618 -0.98 4.07 22.00
N ALA A 619 0.00 3.33 21.45
CA ALA A 619 1.28 3.84 20.98
C ALA A 619 1.71 3.17 19.65
N HIS A 620 0.76 2.87 18.77
CA HIS A 620 1.02 2.29 17.46
C HIS A 620 1.12 3.38 16.39
N ASN A 621 2.06 3.23 15.45
CA ASN A 621 2.37 4.23 14.41
C ASN A 621 2.62 5.62 15.04
N ASN A 622 1.84 6.63 14.67
CA ASN A 622 1.98 8.00 15.15
C ASN A 622 1.26 8.29 16.49
N LEU A 623 0.57 7.32 17.08
CA LEU A 623 -0.14 7.52 18.35
C LEU A 623 0.83 7.76 19.52
N LYS A 624 0.57 8.81 20.30
CA LYS A 624 1.46 9.31 21.38
C LYS A 624 1.07 8.79 22.77
N ASN A 625 0.97 7.45 22.94
CA ASN A 625 0.63 6.80 24.20
C ASN A 625 -0.69 7.34 24.80
N ILE A 626 -1.73 7.41 23.97
CA ILE A 626 -3.02 8.00 24.34
C ILE A 626 -3.92 7.02 25.09
N ASN A 627 -4.81 7.60 25.89
CA ASN A 627 -5.92 6.88 26.53
C ASN A 627 -7.23 7.34 25.91
N VAL A 628 -8.09 6.38 25.55
CA VAL A 628 -9.37 6.66 24.87
C VAL A 628 -10.46 5.78 25.44
N ASP A 629 -11.58 6.41 25.80
CA ASP A 629 -12.79 5.73 26.28
C ASP A 629 -13.83 5.70 25.15
N PHE A 630 -14.20 4.49 24.72
CA PHE A 630 -15.25 4.29 23.71
C PHE A 630 -16.57 3.96 24.39
N PRO A 631 -17.58 4.82 24.28
CA PRO A 631 -18.89 4.57 24.87
C PRO A 631 -19.63 3.44 24.13
N LEU A 632 -20.41 2.65 24.88
CA LEU A 632 -21.18 1.51 24.38
C LEU A 632 -22.66 1.84 24.22
N GLY A 633 -23.34 1.13 23.31
CA GLY A 633 -24.77 1.26 23.05
C GLY A 633 -25.19 2.53 22.29
N ILE A 634 -24.24 3.26 21.77
CA ILE A 634 -24.45 4.53 21.05
C ILE A 634 -23.66 4.61 19.76
N MET A 635 -23.88 5.63 18.95
CA MET A 635 -23.11 5.93 17.73
C MET A 635 -21.97 6.88 18.05
N THR A 636 -20.73 6.40 17.92
CA THR A 636 -19.50 7.17 18.11
C THR A 636 -18.83 7.44 16.79
N CYS A 637 -18.56 8.70 16.44
CA CYS A 637 -17.71 9.07 15.31
C CYS A 637 -16.27 9.33 15.77
N VAL A 638 -15.31 8.68 15.10
CA VAL A 638 -13.89 8.97 15.26
C VAL A 638 -13.45 9.87 14.09
N THR A 639 -13.12 11.11 14.43
CA THR A 639 -12.87 12.20 13.47
C THR A 639 -11.43 12.69 13.54
N GLY A 640 -11.08 13.63 12.69
CA GLY A 640 -9.77 14.30 12.64
C GLY A 640 -9.17 14.34 11.24
N VAL A 641 -8.14 15.15 11.05
CA VAL A 641 -7.49 15.35 9.75
C VAL A 641 -6.90 14.06 9.18
N SER A 642 -6.61 14.06 7.87
CA SER A 642 -5.97 12.91 7.21
C SER A 642 -4.61 12.60 7.85
N GLY A 643 -4.31 11.30 8.10
CA GLY A 643 -3.07 10.89 8.74
C GLY A 643 -2.97 11.16 10.26
N SER A 644 -4.03 11.63 10.94
CA SER A 644 -3.99 11.94 12.38
C SER A 644 -3.87 10.72 13.29
N GLY A 645 -4.15 9.50 12.80
CA GLY A 645 -4.03 8.26 13.57
C GLY A 645 -5.35 7.53 13.86
N LYS A 646 -6.47 7.94 13.25
CA LYS A 646 -7.80 7.31 13.41
C LYS A 646 -7.78 5.80 13.18
N SER A 647 -7.33 5.38 12.00
CA SER A 647 -7.28 3.96 11.63
C SER A 647 -6.26 3.18 12.48
N SER A 648 -5.17 3.82 12.94
CA SER A 648 -4.21 3.21 13.88
C SER A 648 -4.87 2.90 15.24
N LEU A 649 -5.75 3.78 15.72
CA LEU A 649 -6.47 3.59 16.97
C LEU A 649 -7.60 2.55 16.82
N VAL A 650 -8.46 2.73 15.81
CA VAL A 650 -9.67 1.93 15.66
C VAL A 650 -9.39 0.59 15.01
N ASN A 651 -8.73 0.56 13.82
CA ASN A 651 -8.55 -0.66 13.05
C ASN A 651 -7.36 -1.49 13.55
N GLU A 652 -6.22 -0.84 13.84
CA GLU A 652 -5.00 -1.58 14.20
C GLU A 652 -4.97 -1.99 15.69
N ILE A 653 -5.54 -1.19 16.59
CA ILE A 653 -5.55 -1.51 18.03
C ILE A 653 -6.90 -2.07 18.44
N LEU A 654 -7.97 -1.25 18.43
CA LEU A 654 -9.27 -1.62 19.00
C LEU A 654 -9.85 -2.86 18.32
N TYR A 655 -10.02 -2.82 16.99
CA TYR A 655 -10.60 -3.93 16.25
C TYR A 655 -9.81 -5.24 16.42
N LYS A 656 -8.48 -5.18 16.19
CA LYS A 656 -7.66 -6.41 16.25
C LYS A 656 -7.61 -7.01 17.66
N ALA A 657 -7.55 -6.17 18.70
CA ALA A 657 -7.56 -6.64 20.07
C ALA A 657 -8.91 -7.28 20.47
N LEU A 658 -10.02 -6.62 20.08
CA LEU A 658 -11.37 -7.16 20.31
C LEU A 658 -11.62 -8.43 19.51
N ALA A 659 -11.24 -8.47 18.23
CA ALA A 659 -11.39 -9.63 17.37
C ALA A 659 -10.63 -10.85 17.90
N LYS A 660 -9.42 -10.65 18.45
CA LYS A 660 -8.66 -11.73 19.10
C LYS A 660 -9.40 -12.30 20.31
N LYS A 661 -10.01 -11.46 21.14
CA LYS A 661 -10.69 -11.91 22.37
C LYS A 661 -12.11 -12.42 22.14
N LEU A 662 -12.92 -11.70 21.34
CA LEU A 662 -14.33 -12.02 21.14
C LEU A 662 -14.57 -13.03 20.02
N ASN A 663 -13.88 -12.85 18.88
CA ASN A 663 -14.04 -13.70 17.70
C ASN A 663 -12.98 -14.82 17.60
N LYS A 664 -12.05 -14.93 18.57
CA LYS A 664 -10.92 -15.88 18.57
C LYS A 664 -10.08 -15.81 17.29
N SER A 665 -9.91 -14.61 16.73
CA SER A 665 -9.13 -14.42 15.51
C SER A 665 -7.62 -14.40 15.81
N ASN A 666 -6.80 -14.77 14.83
CA ASN A 666 -5.33 -14.76 14.94
C ASN A 666 -4.71 -13.38 14.65
N LEU A 667 -5.53 -12.30 14.65
CA LEU A 667 -5.06 -10.96 14.39
C LEU A 667 -4.17 -10.44 15.52
N ILE A 668 -3.09 -9.75 15.15
CA ILE A 668 -2.17 -9.15 16.10
C ILE A 668 -2.47 -7.65 16.16
N ALA A 669 -2.83 -7.19 17.36
CA ALA A 669 -3.10 -5.78 17.60
C ALA A 669 -1.82 -4.94 17.63
N GLY A 670 -1.93 -3.66 17.25
CA GLY A 670 -0.87 -2.67 17.41
C GLY A 670 -0.47 -2.47 18.88
N LYS A 671 0.52 -1.64 19.14
CA LYS A 671 1.07 -1.41 20.50
C LYS A 671 0.06 -0.66 21.38
N TYR A 672 -0.31 -1.25 22.51
CA TYR A 672 -1.12 -0.67 23.57
C TYR A 672 -0.74 -1.31 24.94
N LYS A 673 -1.14 -0.69 26.06
CA LYS A 673 -0.91 -1.26 27.39
C LYS A 673 -2.02 -2.20 27.81
N THR A 674 -3.26 -1.71 27.91
CA THR A 674 -4.42 -2.51 28.36
C THR A 674 -5.70 -2.06 27.66
N ILE A 675 -6.66 -2.99 27.53
CA ILE A 675 -8.05 -2.70 27.13
C ILE A 675 -8.97 -3.30 28.20
N GLU A 676 -9.87 -2.48 28.74
CA GLU A 676 -10.82 -2.82 29.81
C GLU A 676 -12.25 -2.75 29.28
N GLY A 677 -13.21 -3.46 29.90
CA GLY A 677 -14.63 -3.43 29.57
C GLY A 677 -15.08 -4.40 28.49
N LEU A 678 -14.23 -5.37 28.13
CA LEU A 678 -14.48 -6.34 27.05
C LEU A 678 -15.62 -7.31 27.36
N GLU A 679 -15.88 -7.56 28.64
CA GLU A 679 -16.92 -8.46 29.16
C GLU A 679 -18.34 -7.96 28.85
N GLN A 680 -18.50 -6.70 28.48
CA GLN A 680 -19.78 -6.09 28.11
C GLN A 680 -20.23 -6.44 26.68
N LEU A 681 -19.33 -7.00 25.87
CA LEU A 681 -19.56 -7.33 24.46
C LEU A 681 -19.48 -8.83 24.21
N ASP A 682 -20.25 -9.30 23.23
CA ASP A 682 -20.24 -10.68 22.76
C ASP A 682 -19.58 -10.86 21.39
N LYS A 683 -19.57 -9.85 20.54
CA LYS A 683 -19.08 -9.93 19.17
C LYS A 683 -18.58 -8.60 18.63
N ILE A 684 -17.58 -8.66 17.74
CA ILE A 684 -17.14 -7.51 16.96
C ILE A 684 -17.25 -7.79 15.46
N ILE A 685 -17.71 -6.79 14.71
CA ILE A 685 -17.85 -6.84 13.25
C ILE A 685 -17.21 -5.59 12.67
N ALA A 686 -16.22 -5.78 11.80
CA ALA A 686 -15.66 -4.68 11.02
C ALA A 686 -16.24 -4.69 9.59
N ILE A 687 -16.64 -3.53 9.13
CA ILE A 687 -17.22 -3.29 7.81
C ILE A 687 -16.34 -2.26 7.10
N ASP A 688 -15.43 -2.75 6.28
CA ASP A 688 -14.47 -1.99 5.50
C ASP A 688 -14.80 -2.03 4.00
N GLN A 689 -14.07 -1.25 3.22
CA GLN A 689 -14.22 -1.15 1.76
C GLN A 689 -13.56 -2.31 0.98
N SER A 690 -12.99 -3.31 1.66
CA SER A 690 -12.38 -4.45 0.99
C SER A 690 -13.42 -5.24 0.19
N PRO A 691 -13.05 -5.82 -0.98
CA PRO A 691 -13.97 -6.61 -1.80
C PRO A 691 -14.62 -7.74 -1.01
N ILE A 692 -15.88 -8.09 -1.32
CA ILE A 692 -16.61 -9.23 -0.73
C ILE A 692 -16.05 -10.59 -1.16
N GLY A 693 -15.06 -10.61 -2.03
CA GLY A 693 -14.31 -11.78 -2.49
C GLY A 693 -13.30 -11.41 -3.55
N ARG A 694 -12.31 -12.27 -3.77
CA ARG A 694 -11.20 -12.02 -4.69
C ARG A 694 -11.40 -12.62 -6.09
N THR A 695 -12.48 -13.37 -6.30
CA THR A 695 -12.74 -14.09 -7.55
C THR A 695 -14.06 -13.64 -8.17
N PRO A 696 -14.22 -13.77 -9.49
CA PRO A 696 -15.48 -13.48 -10.18
C PRO A 696 -16.69 -14.31 -9.69
N ARG A 697 -16.45 -15.36 -8.94
CA ARG A 697 -17.49 -16.23 -8.34
C ARG A 697 -18.17 -15.62 -7.14
N SER A 698 -17.48 -14.71 -6.45
CA SER A 698 -18.06 -13.96 -5.34
C SER A 698 -18.99 -12.89 -5.88
N ASN A 699 -20.22 -12.84 -5.38
CA ASN A 699 -21.24 -11.89 -5.78
C ASN A 699 -22.18 -11.56 -4.61
N PRO A 700 -23.06 -10.55 -4.71
CA PRO A 700 -24.00 -10.18 -3.63
C PRO A 700 -24.86 -11.34 -3.15
N ALA A 701 -25.36 -12.17 -4.05
CA ALA A 701 -26.23 -13.30 -3.69
C ALA A 701 -25.49 -14.37 -2.87
N THR A 702 -24.23 -14.68 -3.21
CA THR A 702 -23.43 -15.65 -2.47
C THR A 702 -22.99 -15.13 -1.12
N TYR A 703 -22.59 -13.87 -1.06
CA TYR A 703 -22.10 -13.25 0.17
C TYR A 703 -23.18 -13.09 1.24
N THR A 704 -24.39 -12.66 0.85
CA THR A 704 -25.55 -12.55 1.76
C THR A 704 -26.13 -13.92 2.13
N GLY A 705 -25.72 -14.98 1.43
CA GLY A 705 -26.27 -16.33 1.60
C GLY A 705 -27.69 -16.47 1.07
N VAL A 706 -28.21 -15.52 0.29
CA VAL A 706 -29.54 -15.68 -0.36
C VAL A 706 -29.48 -16.70 -1.48
N PHE A 707 -28.30 -16.84 -2.13
CA PHE A 707 -28.12 -17.81 -3.21
C PHE A 707 -28.32 -19.27 -2.76
N ASP A 708 -27.98 -19.59 -1.52
CA ASP A 708 -28.23 -20.93 -0.97
C ASP A 708 -29.72 -21.26 -0.91
N MET A 709 -30.55 -20.29 -0.52
CA MET A 709 -32.01 -20.42 -0.47
C MET A 709 -32.61 -20.52 -1.89
N ILE A 710 -32.06 -19.74 -2.84
CA ILE A 710 -32.46 -19.80 -4.25
C ILE A 710 -32.15 -21.17 -4.83
N ARG A 711 -30.96 -21.75 -4.55
CA ARG A 711 -30.61 -23.12 -4.99
C ARG A 711 -31.53 -24.18 -4.42
N ASP A 712 -31.91 -24.05 -3.16
CA ASP A 712 -32.88 -24.95 -2.52
C ASP A 712 -34.27 -24.87 -3.19
N LEU A 713 -34.70 -23.64 -3.53
CA LEU A 713 -35.92 -23.39 -4.28
C LEU A 713 -35.90 -24.09 -5.66
N PHE A 714 -34.80 -23.90 -6.44
CA PHE A 714 -34.68 -24.58 -7.75
C PHE A 714 -34.65 -26.10 -7.63
N ALA A 715 -33.96 -26.66 -6.61
CA ALA A 715 -33.96 -28.09 -6.37
C ALA A 715 -35.35 -28.63 -5.99
N SER A 716 -36.23 -27.77 -5.48
CA SER A 716 -37.60 -28.14 -5.12
C SER A 716 -38.59 -28.12 -6.30
N THR A 717 -38.23 -27.58 -7.47
CA THR A 717 -39.08 -27.50 -8.66
C THR A 717 -39.42 -28.90 -9.19
N VAL A 718 -40.54 -29.02 -9.91
CA VAL A 718 -40.98 -30.28 -10.50
C VAL A 718 -39.93 -30.81 -11.50
N ASP A 719 -39.40 -29.91 -12.37
CA ASP A 719 -38.41 -30.27 -13.38
C ASP A 719 -37.11 -30.78 -12.76
N ALA A 720 -36.63 -30.15 -11.69
CA ALA A 720 -35.41 -30.56 -10.98
C ALA A 720 -35.60 -31.95 -10.32
N LYS A 721 -36.76 -32.16 -9.67
CA LYS A 721 -37.10 -33.46 -9.04
C LYS A 721 -37.22 -34.56 -10.06
N ALA A 722 -37.86 -34.29 -11.21
CA ALA A 722 -38.01 -35.25 -12.31
C ALA A 722 -36.67 -35.70 -12.89
N LYS A 723 -35.68 -34.77 -12.95
CA LYS A 723 -34.30 -35.03 -13.40
C LYS A 723 -33.36 -35.53 -12.29
N GLY A 724 -33.84 -35.67 -11.03
CA GLY A 724 -33.00 -36.08 -9.90
C GLY A 724 -31.95 -35.02 -9.50
N TYR A 725 -32.18 -33.74 -9.77
CA TYR A 725 -31.21 -32.66 -9.50
C TYR A 725 -31.31 -32.23 -8.05
N THR A 726 -30.16 -32.23 -7.37
CA THR A 726 -30.00 -31.76 -6.01
C THR A 726 -29.50 -30.28 -6.00
N LYS A 727 -29.50 -29.66 -4.80
CA LYS A 727 -28.96 -28.28 -4.59
C LYS A 727 -27.58 -28.05 -5.22
N GLY A 728 -26.72 -29.11 -5.22
CA GLY A 728 -25.37 -29.04 -5.81
C GLY A 728 -25.37 -28.71 -7.31
N ARG A 729 -26.39 -29.19 -8.05
CA ARG A 729 -26.54 -28.97 -9.49
C ARG A 729 -26.65 -27.47 -9.84
N PHE A 730 -27.26 -26.69 -8.99
CA PHE A 730 -27.47 -25.25 -9.16
C PHE A 730 -26.33 -24.39 -8.60
N SER A 731 -25.18 -25.00 -8.26
CA SER A 731 -23.98 -24.29 -7.82
C SER A 731 -22.99 -24.15 -8.98
N PHE A 732 -22.57 -22.94 -9.28
CA PHE A 732 -21.47 -22.72 -10.24
C PHE A 732 -20.07 -23.04 -9.66
N ASN A 733 -19.95 -23.36 -8.37
CA ASN A 733 -18.70 -23.78 -7.74
C ASN A 733 -18.46 -25.28 -7.79
N VAL A 734 -19.52 -26.10 -7.99
CA VAL A 734 -19.48 -27.55 -7.92
C VAL A 734 -19.61 -28.17 -9.31
N LYS A 735 -18.84 -29.21 -9.57
CA LYS A 735 -18.95 -29.99 -10.85
C LYS A 735 -20.34 -30.55 -11.02
N GLY A 736 -20.78 -30.69 -12.28
CA GLY A 736 -22.05 -31.33 -12.67
C GLY A 736 -23.07 -30.34 -13.20
N GLY A 737 -23.24 -29.13 -12.64
CA GLY A 737 -24.17 -28.10 -13.13
C GLY A 737 -23.52 -26.91 -13.79
N ARG A 738 -22.25 -26.66 -13.48
CA ARG A 738 -21.49 -25.51 -14.02
C ARG A 738 -20.98 -25.77 -15.44
N CYS A 739 -20.65 -24.73 -16.14
CA CYS A 739 -19.86 -24.81 -17.36
C CYS A 739 -18.44 -25.26 -17.01
N GLU A 740 -17.97 -26.40 -17.55
CA GLU A 740 -16.64 -26.91 -17.22
C GLU A 740 -15.51 -26.16 -17.96
N SER A 741 -15.81 -25.51 -19.12
CA SER A 741 -14.82 -24.71 -19.85
C SER A 741 -14.31 -23.53 -19.01
N CYS A 742 -15.20 -22.73 -18.44
CA CYS A 742 -14.84 -21.63 -17.55
C CYS A 742 -14.89 -22.01 -16.06
N SER A 743 -15.12 -23.27 -15.74
CA SER A 743 -15.25 -23.77 -14.35
C SER A 743 -16.28 -23.00 -13.51
N GLY A 744 -17.29 -22.40 -14.14
CA GLY A 744 -18.35 -21.62 -13.50
C GLY A 744 -18.05 -20.13 -13.32
N ASP A 745 -16.93 -19.63 -13.83
CA ASP A 745 -16.57 -18.19 -13.73
C ASP A 745 -17.42 -17.32 -14.69
N GLY A 746 -17.89 -17.92 -15.80
CA GLY A 746 -18.59 -17.20 -16.89
C GLY A 746 -17.65 -16.42 -17.80
N ILE A 747 -16.43 -16.19 -17.36
CA ILE A 747 -15.37 -15.47 -18.09
C ILE A 747 -14.10 -16.32 -18.13
N ILE A 748 -13.25 -16.07 -19.12
CA ILE A 748 -11.92 -16.66 -19.24
C ILE A 748 -10.91 -15.55 -19.06
N LYS A 749 -9.97 -15.74 -18.13
CA LYS A 749 -8.85 -14.85 -17.91
C LYS A 749 -7.75 -15.19 -18.90
N ILE A 750 -7.34 -14.22 -19.70
CA ILE A 750 -6.18 -14.31 -20.58
C ILE A 750 -5.04 -13.55 -19.92
N GLU A 751 -4.03 -14.29 -19.47
CA GLU A 751 -2.86 -13.69 -18.83
C GLU A 751 -1.93 -13.06 -19.87
N MET A 752 -1.66 -11.78 -19.71
CA MET A 752 -0.80 -10.98 -20.58
C MET A 752 0.45 -10.61 -19.80
N HIS A 753 1.58 -11.28 -20.05
CA HIS A 753 2.83 -11.14 -19.27
C HIS A 753 3.33 -9.71 -19.07
N PHE A 754 3.05 -8.79 -19.97
CA PHE A 754 3.51 -7.38 -19.91
C PHE A 754 2.37 -6.35 -19.90
N LEU A 755 1.12 -6.79 -20.03
CA LEU A 755 -0.07 -5.96 -20.06
C LEU A 755 -1.05 -6.43 -18.97
N PRO A 756 -2.05 -5.61 -18.59
CA PRO A 756 -3.13 -6.06 -17.71
C PRO A 756 -3.84 -7.28 -18.29
N ASP A 757 -4.21 -8.22 -17.41
CA ASP A 757 -4.96 -9.40 -17.79
C ASP A 757 -6.30 -9.02 -18.45
N VAL A 758 -6.66 -9.71 -19.54
CA VAL A 758 -7.91 -9.50 -20.27
C VAL A 758 -8.92 -10.56 -19.85
N TYR A 759 -10.14 -10.13 -19.57
CA TYR A 759 -11.26 -11.01 -19.22
C TYR A 759 -12.28 -11.02 -20.35
N VAL A 760 -12.49 -12.17 -20.97
CA VAL A 760 -13.46 -12.36 -22.06
C VAL A 760 -14.59 -13.28 -21.62
N PRO A 761 -15.85 -13.06 -22.09
CA PRO A 761 -16.93 -14.00 -21.84
C PRO A 761 -16.59 -15.40 -22.36
N CYS A 762 -16.95 -16.43 -21.61
CA CYS A 762 -16.74 -17.81 -22.02
C CYS A 762 -17.61 -18.13 -23.23
N GLU A 763 -17.00 -18.51 -24.36
CA GLU A 763 -17.69 -18.83 -25.61
C GLU A 763 -18.67 -20.01 -25.47
N VAL A 764 -18.32 -21.01 -24.65
CA VAL A 764 -19.15 -22.23 -24.46
C VAL A 764 -20.47 -21.94 -23.76
N CYS A 765 -20.45 -21.13 -22.71
CA CYS A 765 -21.68 -20.81 -21.96
C CYS A 765 -22.22 -19.40 -22.27
N GLY A 766 -21.56 -18.61 -23.10
CA GLY A 766 -21.95 -17.23 -23.38
C GLY A 766 -22.05 -16.37 -22.11
N GLY A 767 -21.13 -16.53 -21.15
CA GLY A 767 -21.13 -15.82 -19.86
C GLY A 767 -22.08 -16.41 -18.80
N LYS A 768 -22.91 -17.41 -19.13
CA LYS A 768 -24.02 -17.86 -18.26
C LYS A 768 -23.60 -18.77 -17.08
N ARG A 769 -22.32 -19.12 -16.95
CA ARG A 769 -21.73 -19.91 -15.83
C ARG A 769 -22.17 -21.38 -15.72
N TYR A 770 -23.32 -21.77 -16.29
CA TYR A 770 -23.93 -23.09 -16.16
C TYR A 770 -23.94 -23.85 -17.50
N ASN A 771 -24.09 -25.15 -17.43
CA ASN A 771 -24.38 -25.96 -18.62
C ASN A 771 -25.85 -25.80 -19.01
N ARG A 772 -26.16 -26.19 -20.26
CA ARG A 772 -27.48 -26.04 -20.87
C ARG A 772 -28.58 -26.75 -20.09
N GLU A 773 -28.31 -27.98 -19.62
CA GLU A 773 -29.29 -28.80 -18.88
C GLU A 773 -29.71 -28.16 -17.53
N THR A 774 -28.81 -27.48 -16.86
CA THR A 774 -29.12 -26.75 -15.61
C THR A 774 -29.98 -25.52 -15.92
N LEU A 775 -29.70 -24.82 -17.01
CA LEU A 775 -30.45 -23.64 -17.45
C LEU A 775 -31.87 -23.97 -17.95
N ASP A 776 -32.13 -25.22 -18.34
CA ASP A 776 -33.47 -25.67 -18.75
C ASP A 776 -34.47 -25.74 -17.58
N VAL A 777 -33.95 -25.89 -16.33
CA VAL A 777 -34.79 -25.84 -15.12
C VAL A 777 -35.22 -24.43 -14.84
N LYS A 778 -36.53 -24.17 -14.78
CA LYS A 778 -37.08 -22.81 -14.60
C LYS A 778 -37.99 -22.74 -13.36
N TYR A 779 -37.93 -21.59 -12.70
CA TYR A 779 -38.89 -21.20 -11.66
C TYR A 779 -39.61 -19.92 -12.13
N LYS A 780 -40.95 -19.94 -12.24
CA LYS A 780 -41.76 -18.86 -12.82
C LYS A 780 -41.20 -18.35 -14.19
N GLY A 781 -40.76 -19.28 -15.04
CA GLY A 781 -40.24 -18.99 -16.36
C GLY A 781 -38.77 -18.48 -16.41
N LYS A 782 -38.11 -18.29 -15.28
CA LYS A 782 -36.71 -17.83 -15.18
C LYS A 782 -35.77 -18.96 -14.80
N SER A 783 -34.61 -19.06 -15.46
CA SER A 783 -33.52 -19.96 -15.12
C SER A 783 -32.73 -19.43 -13.90
N ILE A 784 -31.85 -20.25 -13.32
CA ILE A 784 -30.97 -19.83 -12.21
C ILE A 784 -30.05 -18.67 -12.63
N TYR A 785 -29.62 -18.63 -13.89
CA TYR A 785 -28.83 -17.52 -14.44
C TYR A 785 -29.65 -16.23 -14.53
N ASP A 786 -30.87 -16.30 -15.04
CA ASP A 786 -31.77 -15.14 -15.15
C ASP A 786 -32.02 -14.51 -13.76
N ILE A 787 -32.07 -15.31 -12.70
CA ILE A 787 -32.18 -14.79 -11.32
C ILE A 787 -30.90 -14.04 -10.90
N LEU A 788 -29.72 -14.54 -11.28
CA LEU A 788 -28.47 -13.86 -10.97
C LEU A 788 -28.31 -12.53 -11.73
N GLU A 789 -28.91 -12.43 -12.91
CA GLU A 789 -28.93 -11.20 -13.72
C GLU A 789 -29.99 -10.17 -13.26
N MET A 790 -30.95 -10.58 -12.42
CA MET A 790 -31.92 -9.64 -11.87
C MET A 790 -31.23 -8.61 -10.97
N THR A 791 -31.69 -7.37 -11.06
CA THR A 791 -31.38 -6.35 -10.05
C THR A 791 -32.01 -6.72 -8.71
N VAL A 792 -31.51 -6.14 -7.62
CA VAL A 792 -32.08 -6.33 -6.28
C VAL A 792 -33.56 -5.92 -6.26
N GLU A 793 -33.94 -4.86 -6.98
CA GLU A 793 -35.31 -4.37 -7.07
C GLU A 793 -36.23 -5.38 -7.80
N GLU A 794 -35.83 -5.87 -8.96
CA GLU A 794 -36.57 -6.90 -9.71
C GLU A 794 -36.69 -8.19 -8.91
N ALA A 795 -35.60 -8.60 -8.26
CA ALA A 795 -35.58 -9.82 -7.44
C ALA A 795 -36.50 -9.69 -6.20
N LEU A 796 -36.62 -8.50 -5.63
CA LEU A 796 -37.51 -8.23 -4.49
C LEU A 796 -38.98 -8.45 -4.89
N GLU A 797 -39.41 -7.95 -6.04
CA GLU A 797 -40.77 -8.17 -6.57
C GLU A 797 -40.98 -9.62 -6.98
N PHE A 798 -39.98 -10.26 -7.64
CA PHE A 798 -40.07 -11.64 -8.08
C PHE A 798 -40.26 -12.63 -6.93
N PHE A 799 -39.58 -12.40 -5.80
CA PHE A 799 -39.61 -13.25 -4.62
C PHE A 799 -40.56 -12.78 -3.52
N LYS A 800 -41.46 -11.82 -3.78
CA LYS A 800 -42.37 -11.25 -2.76
C LYS A 800 -43.20 -12.28 -1.99
N HIS A 801 -43.46 -13.45 -2.56
CA HIS A 801 -44.24 -14.52 -1.94
C HIS A 801 -43.36 -15.58 -1.21
N ILE A 802 -42.02 -15.34 -1.12
CA ILE A 802 -41.08 -16.22 -0.43
C ILE A 802 -40.37 -15.42 0.68
N PRO A 803 -40.97 -15.35 1.89
CA PRO A 803 -40.54 -14.43 2.96
C PRO A 803 -39.06 -14.59 3.36
N THR A 804 -38.54 -15.83 3.30
CA THR A 804 -37.14 -16.13 3.67
C THR A 804 -36.13 -15.52 2.71
N ILE A 805 -36.41 -15.54 1.40
CA ILE A 805 -35.59 -14.95 0.34
C ILE A 805 -35.81 -13.44 0.33
N GLN A 806 -37.10 -13.02 0.33
CA GLN A 806 -37.49 -11.61 0.30
C GLN A 806 -36.80 -10.79 1.42
N ARG A 807 -36.78 -11.29 2.65
CA ARG A 807 -36.19 -10.59 3.80
C ARG A 807 -34.69 -10.29 3.59
N LYS A 808 -33.92 -11.22 2.98
CA LYS A 808 -32.50 -10.99 2.69
C LYS A 808 -32.28 -10.01 1.54
N ILE A 809 -33.13 -10.07 0.50
CA ILE A 809 -33.08 -9.13 -0.63
C ILE A 809 -33.50 -7.73 -0.15
N GLN A 810 -34.48 -7.64 0.74
CA GLN A 810 -34.93 -6.38 1.33
C GLN A 810 -33.82 -5.64 2.05
N THR A 811 -32.92 -6.35 2.76
CA THR A 811 -31.78 -5.67 3.41
C THR A 811 -30.80 -5.08 2.41
N LEU A 812 -30.61 -5.68 1.23
CA LEU A 812 -29.83 -5.09 0.14
C LEU A 812 -30.50 -3.84 -0.45
N TYR A 813 -31.81 -3.87 -0.59
CA TYR A 813 -32.61 -2.73 -1.04
C TYR A 813 -32.54 -1.57 -0.03
N ASP A 814 -32.70 -1.86 1.26
CA ASP A 814 -32.70 -0.88 2.35
C ASP A 814 -31.37 -0.10 2.44
N VAL A 815 -30.23 -0.75 2.15
CA VAL A 815 -28.91 -0.09 2.11
C VAL A 815 -28.65 0.70 0.81
N GLY A 816 -29.67 0.88 -0.05
CA GLY A 816 -29.57 1.67 -1.27
C GLY A 816 -28.89 0.95 -2.45
N LEU A 817 -28.91 -0.39 -2.47
CA LEU A 817 -28.34 -1.21 -3.55
C LEU A 817 -29.42 -1.82 -4.48
N SER A 818 -30.51 -1.08 -4.72
CA SER A 818 -31.61 -1.54 -5.59
C SER A 818 -31.18 -1.89 -7.01
N TYR A 819 -30.18 -1.20 -7.54
CA TYR A 819 -29.71 -1.23 -8.91
C TYR A 819 -28.68 -2.32 -9.24
N ILE A 820 -27.98 -2.90 -8.23
CA ILE A 820 -26.97 -3.93 -8.48
C ILE A 820 -27.63 -5.27 -8.82
N LYS A 821 -26.98 -6.06 -9.68
CA LYS A 821 -27.40 -7.41 -9.99
C LYS A 821 -27.02 -8.39 -8.86
N LEU A 822 -27.88 -9.35 -8.56
CA LEU A 822 -27.61 -10.39 -7.55
C LEU A 822 -26.32 -11.18 -7.86
N GLY A 823 -26.06 -11.44 -9.15
CA GLY A 823 -24.87 -12.17 -9.62
C GLY A 823 -23.68 -11.31 -10.04
N GLN A 824 -23.70 -9.99 -9.78
CA GLN A 824 -22.63 -9.07 -10.16
C GLN A 824 -21.29 -9.50 -9.53
N PRO A 825 -20.23 -9.72 -10.31
CA PRO A 825 -18.93 -10.13 -9.78
C PRO A 825 -18.36 -9.13 -8.77
N SER A 826 -17.76 -9.61 -7.70
CA SER A 826 -17.14 -8.76 -6.67
C SER A 826 -16.05 -7.83 -7.22
N THR A 827 -15.41 -8.21 -8.32
CA THR A 827 -14.37 -7.42 -9.00
C THR A 827 -14.91 -6.19 -9.73
N GLN A 828 -16.21 -6.15 -9.99
CA GLN A 828 -16.89 -5.02 -10.64
C GLN A 828 -17.55 -4.06 -9.65
N LEU A 829 -17.66 -4.46 -8.37
CA LEU A 829 -18.25 -3.63 -7.32
C LEU A 829 -17.27 -2.55 -6.88
N SER A 830 -17.79 -1.35 -6.61
CA SER A 830 -17.04 -0.29 -5.92
C SER A 830 -16.80 -0.66 -4.44
N GLY A 831 -15.81 0.01 -3.81
CA GLY A 831 -15.55 -0.20 -2.38
C GLY A 831 -16.77 0.08 -1.50
N GLY A 832 -17.52 1.15 -1.80
CA GLY A 832 -18.73 1.52 -1.08
C GLY A 832 -19.87 0.50 -1.29
N GLU A 833 -20.05 -0.04 -2.50
CA GLU A 833 -21.03 -1.12 -2.75
C GLU A 833 -20.68 -2.39 -1.98
N ALA A 834 -19.41 -2.80 -1.98
CA ALA A 834 -18.93 -3.94 -1.22
C ALA A 834 -19.19 -3.77 0.30
N GLN A 835 -18.94 -2.58 0.83
CA GLN A 835 -19.19 -2.23 2.22
C GLN A 835 -20.68 -2.30 2.57
N ARG A 836 -21.56 -1.75 1.71
CA ARG A 836 -23.02 -1.82 1.91
C ARG A 836 -23.57 -3.25 1.84
N ILE A 837 -22.99 -4.13 0.98
CA ILE A 837 -23.35 -5.55 0.96
C ILE A 837 -22.98 -6.24 2.27
N LYS A 838 -21.80 -5.93 2.83
CA LYS A 838 -21.40 -6.43 4.16
C LYS A 838 -22.38 -5.97 5.24
N LEU A 839 -22.73 -4.67 5.24
CA LEU A 839 -23.71 -4.10 6.17
C LEU A 839 -25.07 -4.78 6.05
N ALA A 840 -25.61 -4.95 4.82
CA ALA A 840 -26.86 -5.65 4.56
C ALA A 840 -26.86 -7.08 5.09
N THR A 841 -25.73 -7.77 4.94
CA THR A 841 -25.56 -9.14 5.45
C THR A 841 -25.68 -9.20 6.97
N GLU A 842 -25.07 -8.25 7.69
CA GLU A 842 -25.15 -8.21 9.15
C GLU A 842 -26.57 -7.79 9.63
N LEU A 843 -27.20 -6.85 8.96
CA LEU A 843 -28.60 -6.44 9.24
C LEU A 843 -29.59 -7.59 9.06
N SER A 844 -29.31 -8.54 8.17
CA SER A 844 -30.16 -9.73 7.95
C SER A 844 -30.14 -10.72 9.13
N LYS A 845 -29.15 -10.64 10.02
CA LYS A 845 -28.96 -11.52 11.18
C LYS A 845 -29.73 -10.97 12.40
N ARG A 846 -30.10 -11.85 13.33
CA ARG A 846 -30.66 -11.42 14.61
C ARG A 846 -29.52 -10.89 15.48
N GLY A 847 -29.61 -9.63 15.92
CA GLY A 847 -28.68 -9.01 16.85
C GLY A 847 -28.90 -9.47 18.28
N THR A 848 -27.85 -9.50 19.08
CA THR A 848 -27.90 -9.78 20.54
C THR A 848 -28.03 -8.51 21.36
N GLY A 849 -27.86 -7.33 20.76
CA GLY A 849 -27.80 -6.04 21.44
C GLY A 849 -26.47 -5.75 22.16
N LYS A 850 -25.47 -6.62 22.01
CA LYS A 850 -24.13 -6.47 22.60
C LYS A 850 -23.03 -6.56 21.55
N THR A 851 -23.35 -6.35 20.28
CA THR A 851 -22.41 -6.39 19.18
C THR A 851 -21.82 -4.99 18.95
N ILE A 852 -20.51 -4.92 18.76
CA ILE A 852 -19.84 -3.69 18.32
C ILE A 852 -19.59 -3.74 16.81
N TYR A 853 -20.07 -2.74 16.10
CA TYR A 853 -19.85 -2.53 14.67
C TYR A 853 -18.80 -1.44 14.48
N ILE A 854 -17.77 -1.72 13.70
CA ILE A 854 -16.75 -0.74 13.29
C ILE A 854 -16.90 -0.53 11.79
N LEU A 855 -17.16 0.72 11.39
CA LEU A 855 -17.27 1.12 9.99
C LEU A 855 -16.16 2.12 9.64
N ASP A 856 -15.50 1.91 8.53
CA ASP A 856 -14.41 2.77 8.04
C ASP A 856 -14.91 3.53 6.80
N GLU A 857 -15.11 4.83 6.94
CA GLU A 857 -15.59 5.78 5.92
C GLU A 857 -16.78 5.25 5.10
N PRO A 858 -17.92 4.90 5.76
CA PRO A 858 -19.05 4.25 5.07
C PRO A 858 -19.82 5.17 4.11
N THR A 859 -19.57 6.48 4.11
CA THR A 859 -20.18 7.43 3.16
C THR A 859 -19.44 7.59 1.85
N THR A 860 -18.32 6.88 1.68
CA THR A 860 -17.50 6.94 0.47
C THR A 860 -18.34 6.64 -0.78
N GLY A 861 -18.32 7.56 -1.76
CA GLY A 861 -19.06 7.44 -3.01
C GLY A 861 -20.58 7.51 -2.89
N LEU A 862 -21.11 8.04 -1.79
CA LEU A 862 -22.55 8.17 -1.56
C LEU A 862 -23.07 9.60 -1.81
N HIS A 863 -24.14 9.67 -2.58
CA HIS A 863 -24.93 10.87 -2.68
C HIS A 863 -25.67 11.17 -1.34
N PHE A 864 -26.02 12.42 -1.05
CA PHE A 864 -26.72 12.85 0.16
C PHE A 864 -27.93 11.99 0.52
N ALA A 865 -28.75 11.61 -0.47
CA ALA A 865 -29.91 10.74 -0.25
C ALA A 865 -29.52 9.33 0.23
N ASP A 866 -28.37 8.80 -0.22
CA ASP A 866 -27.88 7.50 0.21
C ASP A 866 -27.21 7.60 1.60
N VAL A 867 -26.54 8.72 1.89
CA VAL A 867 -26.03 9.05 3.24
C VAL A 867 -27.18 9.12 4.25
N HIS A 868 -28.30 9.74 3.88
CA HIS A 868 -29.50 9.82 4.72
C HIS A 868 -30.01 8.43 5.13
N LYS A 869 -30.17 7.53 4.14
CA LYS A 869 -30.56 6.13 4.40
C LYS A 869 -29.55 5.40 5.30
N LEU A 870 -28.26 5.62 5.06
CA LEU A 870 -27.19 5.02 5.86
C LEU A 870 -27.29 5.47 7.33
N VAL A 871 -27.47 6.76 7.59
CA VAL A 871 -27.62 7.31 8.94
C VAL A 871 -28.81 6.66 9.66
N ASP A 872 -29.95 6.49 8.98
CA ASP A 872 -31.13 5.82 9.54
C ASP A 872 -30.84 4.36 9.92
N ILE A 873 -30.06 3.67 9.11
CA ILE A 873 -29.63 2.28 9.39
C ILE A 873 -28.72 2.23 10.62
N LEU A 874 -27.72 3.11 10.70
CA LEU A 874 -26.80 3.15 11.84
C LEU A 874 -27.55 3.47 13.14
N ARG A 875 -28.51 4.38 13.10
CA ARG A 875 -29.40 4.69 14.23
C ARG A 875 -30.23 3.47 14.68
N ARG A 876 -30.81 2.73 13.72
CA ARG A 876 -31.59 1.50 14.01
C ARG A 876 -30.71 0.43 14.66
N LEU A 877 -29.43 0.32 14.27
CA LEU A 877 -28.50 -0.60 14.95
C LEU A 877 -28.26 -0.21 16.41
N CYS A 878 -28.09 1.09 16.71
CA CYS A 878 -27.96 1.59 18.07
C CYS A 878 -29.25 1.40 18.89
N ASP A 879 -30.40 1.66 18.27
CA ASP A 879 -31.73 1.47 18.93
C ASP A 879 -31.98 0.01 19.31
N SER A 880 -31.28 -0.93 18.61
CA SER A 880 -31.28 -2.35 18.97
C SER A 880 -30.27 -2.72 20.06
N GLY A 881 -29.66 -1.74 20.75
CA GLY A 881 -28.71 -1.91 21.84
C GLY A 881 -27.26 -2.12 21.43
N ASN A 882 -26.97 -2.14 20.13
CA ASN A 882 -25.60 -2.34 19.64
C ASN A 882 -24.76 -1.07 19.73
N THR A 883 -23.45 -1.24 19.74
CA THR A 883 -22.48 -0.14 19.65
C THR A 883 -22.04 0.06 18.21
N VAL A 884 -22.02 1.29 17.74
CA VAL A 884 -21.55 1.63 16.38
C VAL A 884 -20.41 2.63 16.48
N ILE A 885 -19.25 2.26 15.98
CA ILE A 885 -18.09 3.15 15.87
C ILE A 885 -17.84 3.40 14.38
N VAL A 886 -17.81 4.67 13.99
CA VAL A 886 -17.63 5.08 12.59
C VAL A 886 -16.42 5.99 12.49
N ILE A 887 -15.45 5.63 11.64
CA ILE A 887 -14.41 6.58 11.22
C ILE A 887 -15.02 7.39 10.08
N GLU A 888 -15.15 8.71 10.25
CA GLU A 888 -15.86 9.54 9.27
C GLU A 888 -15.31 10.96 9.13
N HIS A 889 -15.54 11.51 7.94
CA HIS A 889 -15.25 12.89 7.58
C HIS A 889 -16.51 13.65 7.12
N ASN A 890 -17.56 12.93 6.76
CA ASN A 890 -18.81 13.52 6.31
C ASN A 890 -19.56 14.20 7.48
N LEU A 891 -19.77 15.51 7.35
CA LEU A 891 -20.36 16.34 8.41
C LEU A 891 -21.82 15.96 8.70
N ASP A 892 -22.56 15.44 7.72
CA ASP A 892 -23.93 14.98 7.90
C ASP A 892 -24.02 13.77 8.84
N VAL A 893 -23.04 12.86 8.77
CA VAL A 893 -22.93 11.75 9.72
C VAL A 893 -22.43 12.23 11.07
N ILE A 894 -21.40 13.07 11.09
CA ILE A 894 -20.77 13.56 12.33
C ILE A 894 -21.78 14.35 13.18
N LYS A 895 -22.59 15.23 12.58
CA LYS A 895 -23.61 16.00 13.32
C LYS A 895 -24.69 15.12 13.95
N THR A 896 -24.88 13.89 13.41
CA THR A 896 -25.89 12.95 13.93
C THR A 896 -25.35 11.99 14.97
N ALA A 897 -24.03 11.94 15.20
CA ALA A 897 -23.39 11.07 16.17
C ALA A 897 -23.78 11.43 17.60
N ASP A 898 -23.88 10.43 18.48
CA ASP A 898 -24.11 10.65 19.90
C ASP A 898 -22.84 11.10 20.61
N TYR A 899 -21.68 10.68 20.12
CA TYR A 899 -20.37 10.98 20.69
C TYR A 899 -19.32 11.11 19.58
N ILE A 900 -18.35 12.00 19.77
CA ILE A 900 -17.23 12.21 18.85
C ILE A 900 -15.91 12.02 19.61
N ILE A 901 -14.95 11.37 18.96
CA ILE A 901 -13.56 11.31 19.41
C ILE A 901 -12.72 11.92 18.29
N ASP A 902 -12.20 13.12 18.53
CA ASP A 902 -11.41 13.89 17.54
C ASP A 902 -9.92 13.67 17.75
N ILE A 903 -9.24 13.11 16.74
CA ILE A 903 -7.82 12.76 16.78
C ILE A 903 -7.03 13.77 15.94
N GLY A 904 -5.97 14.32 16.53
CA GLY A 904 -5.20 15.36 15.85
C GLY A 904 -3.99 15.84 16.65
N PRO A 905 -3.72 17.16 16.59
CA PRO A 905 -4.38 18.18 15.75
C PRO A 905 -4.02 18.09 14.26
N GLU A 906 -2.83 17.57 13.92
CA GLU A 906 -2.31 17.47 12.55
C GLU A 906 -2.16 16.02 12.08
N GLY A 907 -1.72 15.81 10.84
CA GLY A 907 -1.33 14.51 10.31
C GLY A 907 0.10 14.09 10.72
N GLY A 908 0.41 12.79 10.59
CA GLY A 908 1.75 12.24 10.82
C GLY A 908 2.29 12.53 12.22
N ASP A 909 3.51 13.06 12.30
CA ASP A 909 4.19 13.36 13.58
C ASP A 909 3.49 14.44 14.40
N GLY A 910 2.74 15.34 13.75
CA GLY A 910 1.95 16.38 14.40
C GLY A 910 0.64 15.87 15.00
N GLY A 911 0.24 14.64 14.66
CA GLY A 911 -0.98 14.00 15.12
C GLY A 911 -0.80 13.06 16.30
N GLY A 912 -1.70 12.12 16.41
CA GLY A 912 -1.61 11.01 17.36
C GLY A 912 -2.04 11.33 18.80
N THR A 913 -2.76 12.42 19.01
CA THR A 913 -3.33 12.80 20.32
C THR A 913 -4.84 12.93 20.21
N VAL A 914 -5.56 12.78 21.32
CA VAL A 914 -6.98 13.12 21.41
C VAL A 914 -7.08 14.63 21.60
N VAL A 915 -7.67 15.32 20.63
CA VAL A 915 -7.91 16.78 20.69
C VAL A 915 -9.13 17.08 21.54
N ALA A 916 -10.19 16.32 21.31
CA ALA A 916 -11.45 16.46 22.02
C ALA A 916 -12.23 15.14 22.04
N ALA A 917 -13.05 14.91 23.05
CA ALA A 917 -13.97 13.79 23.12
C ALA A 917 -15.23 14.25 23.87
N GLY A 918 -16.42 14.00 23.31
CA GLY A 918 -17.69 14.44 23.86
C GLY A 918 -18.82 14.42 22.84
N THR A 919 -19.94 15.01 23.18
CA THR A 919 -21.05 15.22 22.22
C THR A 919 -20.66 16.23 21.14
N PRO A 920 -21.30 16.24 19.98
CA PRO A 920 -21.03 17.24 18.94
C PRO A 920 -21.08 18.69 19.47
N GLU A 921 -22.04 19.00 20.38
CA GLU A 921 -22.23 20.30 21.01
C GLU A 921 -21.05 20.68 21.95
N GLU A 922 -20.40 19.68 22.56
CA GLU A 922 -19.20 19.90 23.39
C GLU A 922 -17.96 20.11 22.52
N ILE A 923 -17.81 19.34 21.44
CA ILE A 923 -16.68 19.44 20.51
C ILE A 923 -16.60 20.82 19.85
N VAL A 924 -17.75 21.42 19.48
CA VAL A 924 -17.79 22.77 18.89
C VAL A 924 -17.17 23.84 19.79
N LYS A 925 -17.15 23.63 21.11
CA LYS A 925 -16.55 24.56 22.08
C LYS A 925 -15.02 24.46 22.17
N VAL A 926 -14.42 23.45 21.56
CA VAL A 926 -12.96 23.22 21.63
C VAL A 926 -12.28 23.93 20.46
N GLU A 927 -11.57 25.02 20.74
CA GLU A 927 -10.92 25.87 19.73
C GLU A 927 -9.94 25.16 18.82
N ASN A 928 -9.23 24.15 19.33
CA ASN A 928 -8.22 23.38 18.59
C ASN A 928 -8.81 22.23 17.75
N SER A 929 -10.11 21.98 17.83
CA SER A 929 -10.78 20.96 17.02
C SER A 929 -11.17 21.53 15.66
N TYR A 930 -10.53 21.03 14.60
CA TYR A 930 -10.98 21.35 13.24
C TYR A 930 -12.37 20.79 12.97
N THR A 931 -12.65 19.56 13.39
CA THR A 931 -13.98 18.96 13.27
C THR A 931 -15.03 19.84 13.93
N GLY A 932 -14.77 20.34 15.15
CA GLY A 932 -15.66 21.25 15.85
C GLY A 932 -15.98 22.54 15.08
N LYS A 933 -14.96 23.14 14.45
CA LYS A 933 -15.13 24.35 13.63
C LYS A 933 -16.09 24.15 12.45
N TYR A 934 -15.96 23.02 11.73
CA TYR A 934 -16.82 22.77 10.56
C TYR A 934 -18.22 22.27 10.93
N VAL A 935 -18.36 21.46 11.99
CA VAL A 935 -19.68 20.98 12.46
C VAL A 935 -20.53 22.10 13.01
N LYS A 936 -19.93 23.17 13.53
CA LYS A 936 -20.60 24.34 14.11
C LYS A 936 -21.72 24.87 13.20
N LYS A 937 -21.45 25.03 11.89
CA LYS A 937 -22.44 25.56 10.92
C LYS A 937 -23.73 24.74 10.83
N TYR A 938 -23.72 23.48 11.24
CA TYR A 938 -24.89 22.58 11.19
C TYR A 938 -25.65 22.48 12.52
N LEU A 939 -25.03 22.90 13.62
CA LEU A 939 -25.62 22.82 14.95
C LEU A 939 -26.25 24.15 15.39
N GLU A 940 -25.90 25.28 14.75
CA GLU A 940 -26.39 26.64 15.07
C GLU A 940 -27.73 26.98 14.39
N VAL A 941 -28.41 26.01 13.76
CA VAL A 941 -29.72 26.22 13.08
C VAL A 941 -30.88 25.84 13.97
#